data_49b7dd62a36c9b310630066b3fa1f32d
#
_entry.id   49b7dd62a36c9b310630066b3fa1f32d
#
_cell.length_a   1.000
_cell.length_b   1.000
_cell.length_c   1.000
_cell.angle_alpha   90.00
_cell.angle_beta   90.00
_cell.angle_gamma   90.00
#
_symmetry.space_group_name_H-M   'P 1'
#
loop_
_entity.id
_entity.type
_entity.pdbx_description
1 polymer ?
#
loop_
_entity_poly.entity_id
_entity_poly.type
_entity_poly.pdbx_seq_one_letter_code
_entity_poly.pdbx_strand_id
1 'polypeptide(L)'
;MTANRIPLSQLERGIPFEQRHIGPDAEAQAKMLAHVGFGSLDELTAAAVPDVIKSAAALDLPEARTEAEVLAELRSLAARNEVLTPMIGLGYYGTFTPPVILRNVMENPAWYTAYTPYQPEISQGRLEALLNFQTVVAELTGLPTSGASLLDEGTAAAEAMTLARRVGRAKGSVFLVDADALPQTIAVIETRAEPIGIDVVVADLSEGIPAEIAERGVFGVLLQYPGASGAVRDIKPLIDRAHELGAIVAVAADLLALTLLASPGSLGADIAVGTTQRFGVPMGFGGPHAGYMAVQDKHARSLPGRLVGVSVDADGNKAYRLALQTREQHIRREKATSNICTAQVLLAVMAGMYAVYHGPEGLRTIARRTHRYAALLAAGLQAGGVEIVHGSFFDTLTARVPGKAAEVVAAARRHGVNVFQADADHVSVSCDETTLRAHVEAVWAAFGVTADIEVLDAATADALPEELLRSDAYLTHPVFHQHRSETAMLRYLRKLADKDYALDRGMIPLGSCTMKLNATTEMEPVTWPEFGQLHPFAPVEQAEGYLTLIRELEERLSEVTGYDKVSIQPNAGSQGELAGLLAVRAYHRANGDEQRTVCLIPSSAHGTNAASAVMAGMKVVVVKTADDGEVDADDLRAKIEQHRDELAVLMITYPSTHGVFEEHVADICAQVHEAGGQVYVDGANLNALVGLAKPGHFGGDVSHLNLHKTFCIPHGGGGPGVGPVGVRAHLAPYLPNHPLQPTAGPETGVGPISAAPWGSAGILPISWSYVRLMGGEGLKRATQVAVLGANYIAKRLEPHFPVLYTGPGNLVAHECIIDLRPLSKSTGVSVDDIAKRLIDYGFHAPTMSFPVAGTLMIEPTESEDLTEIDRFCDAMIAIRAEIEKVASGEWPTGDNPLANAPHTAAALGGEWNHPYTRDEAVFPGGVSAAEKYWPPVRRIDGAFGDRNLVCSCPPLDEYDN
;
A
#
# COMPACT_ATOMS: atom_id res chain seq x y z
N MET A 1 -42.48 -32.01 27.99
CA MET A 1 -41.34 -31.07 27.90
C MET A 1 -41.63 -30.12 26.76
N THR A 2 -42.15 -28.94 27.05
CA THR A 2 -42.26 -27.89 26.02
C THR A 2 -40.84 -27.44 25.69
N ALA A 3 -40.31 -27.91 24.55
CA ALA A 3 -39.07 -27.39 24.03
C ALA A 3 -39.15 -25.86 24.01
N ASN A 4 -38.20 -25.20 24.64
CA ASN A 4 -38.11 -23.75 24.66
C ASN A 4 -38.08 -23.26 23.17
N ARG A 5 -39.25 -22.85 22.68
CA ARG A 5 -39.38 -22.44 21.27
C ARG A 5 -38.63 -21.14 21.08
N ILE A 6 -37.52 -21.17 20.30
CA ILE A 6 -36.79 -19.98 19.93
C ILE A 6 -37.75 -19.04 19.17
N PRO A 7 -37.85 -17.77 19.52
CA PRO A 7 -38.65 -16.80 18.78
C PRO A 7 -38.20 -16.68 17.31
N LEU A 8 -39.14 -16.48 16.38
CA LEU A 8 -38.83 -16.35 14.94
C LEU A 8 -37.83 -15.24 14.69
N SER A 9 -37.98 -14.09 15.34
CA SER A 9 -37.04 -12.97 15.25
C SER A 9 -35.59 -13.31 15.65
N GLN A 10 -35.41 -14.31 16.52
CA GLN A 10 -34.08 -14.81 16.86
C GLN A 10 -33.55 -15.81 15.81
N LEU A 11 -34.46 -16.63 15.25
CA LEU A 11 -34.11 -17.55 14.16
C LEU A 11 -33.79 -16.80 12.86
N GLU A 12 -34.50 -15.71 12.56
CA GLU A 12 -34.26 -14.85 11.40
C GLU A 12 -32.92 -14.15 11.45
N ARG A 13 -32.40 -13.80 12.63
CA ARG A 13 -31.05 -13.22 12.79
C ARG A 13 -29.92 -14.20 12.48
N GLY A 14 -30.20 -15.52 12.51
CA GLY A 14 -29.18 -16.54 12.27
C GLY A 14 -28.04 -16.51 13.29
N ILE A 15 -26.85 -16.90 12.86
CA ILE A 15 -25.61 -16.76 13.62
C ILE A 15 -25.04 -15.36 13.34
N PRO A 16 -24.87 -14.50 14.33
CA PRO A 16 -24.23 -13.18 14.12
C PRO A 16 -22.85 -13.31 13.48
N PHE A 17 -22.51 -12.40 12.58
CA PHE A 17 -21.24 -12.43 11.88
C PHE A 17 -20.04 -12.30 12.85
N GLU A 18 -20.20 -11.59 13.92
CA GLU A 18 -19.22 -11.51 15.02
C GLU A 18 -18.72 -12.89 15.45
N GLN A 19 -19.60 -13.92 15.55
CA GLN A 19 -19.23 -15.30 15.91
C GLN A 19 -18.53 -16.07 14.78
N ARG A 20 -18.47 -15.52 13.58
CA ARG A 20 -17.70 -16.06 12.46
C ARG A 20 -16.36 -15.37 12.29
N HIS A 21 -16.28 -14.10 12.71
CA HIS A 21 -15.05 -13.30 12.63
C HIS A 21 -14.14 -13.54 13.83
N ILE A 22 -14.69 -13.57 15.06
CA ILE A 22 -13.94 -13.79 16.30
C ILE A 22 -13.64 -15.29 16.43
N GLY A 23 -12.33 -15.63 16.39
CA GLY A 23 -11.87 -17.01 16.41
C GLY A 23 -12.22 -17.77 17.71
N PRO A 24 -11.85 -17.27 18.91
CA PRO A 24 -12.21 -17.94 20.16
C PRO A 24 -13.71 -17.87 20.41
N ASP A 25 -14.38 -19.00 20.50
CA ASP A 25 -15.78 -19.10 20.94
C ASP A 25 -15.94 -18.83 22.46
N ALA A 26 -17.15 -18.88 22.96
CA ALA A 26 -17.42 -18.56 24.37
C ALA A 26 -16.69 -19.53 25.36
N GLU A 27 -16.51 -20.80 25.01
CA GLU A 27 -15.78 -21.76 25.83
C GLU A 27 -14.28 -21.47 25.79
N ALA A 28 -13.73 -21.20 24.61
CA ALA A 28 -12.33 -20.81 24.43
C ALA A 28 -12.02 -19.51 25.18
N GLN A 29 -12.89 -18.48 25.05
CA GLN A 29 -12.73 -17.22 25.79
C GLN A 29 -12.74 -17.45 27.31
N ALA A 30 -13.63 -18.29 27.82
CA ALA A 30 -13.67 -18.61 29.25
C ALA A 30 -12.38 -19.31 29.73
N LYS A 31 -11.81 -20.24 28.94
CA LYS A 31 -10.51 -20.87 29.22
C LYS A 31 -9.38 -19.87 29.23
N MET A 32 -9.33 -19.00 28.23
CA MET A 32 -8.31 -17.96 28.12
C MET A 32 -8.38 -16.98 29.29
N LEU A 33 -9.58 -16.47 29.61
CA LEU A 33 -9.82 -15.59 30.76
C LEU A 33 -9.39 -16.22 32.09
N ALA A 34 -9.76 -17.49 32.34
CA ALA A 34 -9.36 -18.22 33.55
C ALA A 34 -7.82 -18.34 33.63
N HIS A 35 -7.13 -18.55 32.50
CA HIS A 35 -5.67 -18.63 32.47
C HIS A 35 -5.00 -17.26 32.78
N VAL A 36 -5.58 -16.18 32.29
CA VAL A 36 -5.10 -14.81 32.58
C VAL A 36 -5.50 -14.34 33.98
N GLY A 37 -6.53 -14.94 34.58
CA GLY A 37 -6.96 -14.66 35.96
C GLY A 37 -8.18 -13.73 36.09
N PHE A 38 -9.02 -13.65 35.04
CA PHE A 38 -10.22 -12.82 35.02
C PHE A 38 -11.50 -13.63 34.79
N GLY A 39 -12.63 -13.11 35.23
CA GLY A 39 -13.93 -13.75 35.06
C GLY A 39 -14.68 -13.34 33.80
N SER A 40 -14.35 -12.18 33.22
CA SER A 40 -15.00 -11.66 32.03
C SER A 40 -14.08 -10.76 31.17
N LEU A 41 -14.47 -10.54 29.92
CA LEU A 41 -13.79 -9.59 29.03
C LEU A 41 -13.81 -8.15 29.57
N ASP A 42 -14.94 -7.77 30.18
CA ASP A 42 -15.09 -6.43 30.75
C ASP A 42 -14.17 -6.23 31.97
N GLU A 43 -14.01 -7.25 32.85
CA GLU A 43 -13.04 -7.19 33.95
C GLU A 43 -11.60 -7.06 33.45
N LEU A 44 -11.21 -7.86 32.45
CA LEU A 44 -9.88 -7.80 31.88
C LEU A 44 -9.61 -6.40 31.27
N THR A 45 -10.52 -5.91 30.43
CA THR A 45 -10.32 -4.62 29.75
C THR A 45 -10.42 -3.45 30.73
N ALA A 46 -11.25 -3.57 31.79
CA ALA A 46 -11.28 -2.58 32.88
C ALA A 46 -9.95 -2.50 33.63
N ALA A 47 -9.24 -3.62 33.78
CA ALA A 47 -7.93 -3.67 34.41
C ALA A 47 -6.77 -3.22 33.49
N ALA A 48 -6.86 -3.51 32.19
CA ALA A 48 -5.79 -3.23 31.23
C ALA A 48 -5.80 -1.78 30.71
N VAL A 49 -6.98 -1.19 30.47
CA VAL A 49 -7.14 0.15 29.88
C VAL A 49 -7.14 1.21 31.00
N PRO A 50 -6.31 2.26 30.90
CA PRO A 50 -6.29 3.35 31.88
C PRO A 50 -7.64 4.10 31.97
N ASP A 51 -8.06 4.45 33.20
CA ASP A 51 -9.34 5.12 33.42
C ASP A 51 -9.46 6.46 32.69
N VAL A 52 -8.35 7.17 32.52
CA VAL A 52 -8.30 8.51 31.90
C VAL A 52 -8.66 8.51 30.42
N ILE A 53 -8.58 7.37 29.74
CA ILE A 53 -8.90 7.25 28.31
C ILE A 53 -10.19 6.48 28.02
N LYS A 54 -10.76 5.79 29.02
CA LYS A 54 -11.95 4.95 28.84
C LYS A 54 -13.11 5.72 28.25
N SER A 55 -13.68 5.19 27.19
CA SER A 55 -14.94 5.69 26.63
C SER A 55 -16.12 5.26 27.50
N ALA A 56 -16.90 6.22 27.99
CA ALA A 56 -18.09 5.93 28.81
C ALA A 56 -19.31 5.55 27.96
N ALA A 57 -19.35 5.93 26.69
CA ALA A 57 -20.48 5.69 25.80
C ALA A 57 -20.19 4.52 24.84
N ALA A 58 -21.25 3.77 24.53
CA ALA A 58 -21.21 2.83 23.42
C ALA A 58 -20.98 3.56 22.10
N LEU A 59 -20.45 2.84 21.09
CA LEU A 59 -20.30 3.38 19.75
C LEU A 59 -21.67 3.63 19.12
N ASP A 60 -21.90 4.86 18.63
CA ASP A 60 -23.10 5.23 17.88
C ASP A 60 -22.95 4.79 16.41
N LEU A 61 -22.99 3.49 16.21
CA LEU A 61 -22.90 2.85 14.90
C LEU A 61 -24.20 2.10 14.60
N PRO A 62 -24.55 1.91 13.32
CA PRO A 62 -25.69 1.10 12.93
C PRO A 62 -25.59 -0.32 13.52
N GLU A 63 -26.74 -0.91 13.87
CA GLU A 63 -26.82 -2.30 14.34
C GLU A 63 -26.18 -3.26 13.33
N ALA A 64 -25.53 -4.31 13.85
CA ALA A 64 -24.95 -5.36 13.03
C ALA A 64 -25.98 -5.99 12.06
N ARG A 65 -25.52 -6.33 10.88
CA ARG A 65 -26.33 -7.00 9.84
C ARG A 65 -25.75 -8.35 9.48
N THR A 66 -26.58 -9.20 8.92
CA THR A 66 -26.13 -10.45 8.31
C THR A 66 -25.39 -10.20 7.00
N GLU A 67 -24.58 -11.16 6.55
CA GLU A 67 -23.86 -11.08 5.28
C GLU A 67 -24.80 -10.80 4.09
N ALA A 68 -25.95 -11.48 4.04
CA ALA A 68 -26.95 -11.28 2.98
C ALA A 68 -27.53 -9.86 2.98
N GLU A 69 -27.80 -9.27 4.17
CA GLU A 69 -28.30 -7.91 4.27
C GLU A 69 -27.25 -6.89 3.86
N VAL A 70 -25.98 -7.08 4.27
CA VAL A 70 -24.87 -6.20 3.88
C VAL A 70 -24.64 -6.21 2.37
N LEU A 71 -24.63 -7.38 1.74
CA LEU A 71 -24.53 -7.48 0.29
C LEU A 71 -25.73 -6.82 -0.42
N ALA A 72 -26.95 -6.94 0.12
CA ALA A 72 -28.13 -6.26 -0.43
C ALA A 72 -28.03 -4.73 -0.29
N GLU A 73 -27.55 -4.22 0.84
CA GLU A 73 -27.30 -2.79 1.04
C GLU A 73 -26.25 -2.28 0.03
N LEU A 74 -25.14 -3.01 -0.14
CA LEU A 74 -24.11 -2.65 -1.13
C LEU A 74 -24.61 -2.70 -2.56
N ARG A 75 -25.43 -3.68 -2.92
CA ARG A 75 -26.11 -3.73 -4.25
C ARG A 75 -27.00 -2.51 -4.45
N SER A 76 -27.70 -2.07 -3.42
CA SER A 76 -28.52 -0.86 -3.46
C SER A 76 -27.67 0.40 -3.66
N LEU A 77 -26.51 0.50 -3.02
CA LEU A 77 -25.54 1.59 -3.24
C LEU A 77 -24.96 1.51 -4.66
N ALA A 78 -24.50 0.34 -5.09
CA ALA A 78 -23.94 0.11 -6.41
C ALA A 78 -24.92 0.50 -7.53
N ALA A 79 -26.20 0.17 -7.38
CA ALA A 79 -27.25 0.50 -8.34
C ALA A 79 -27.52 2.02 -8.49
N ARG A 80 -26.99 2.85 -7.61
CA ARG A 80 -27.06 4.32 -7.71
C ARG A 80 -25.91 4.91 -8.51
N ASN A 81 -24.92 4.09 -8.89
CA ASN A 81 -23.84 4.49 -9.76
C ASN A 81 -24.22 4.28 -11.23
N GLU A 82 -23.81 5.19 -12.08
CA GLU A 82 -23.99 5.09 -13.53
C GLU A 82 -22.62 4.88 -14.19
N VAL A 83 -22.35 3.65 -14.63
CA VAL A 83 -21.09 3.31 -15.30
C VAL A 83 -21.23 3.54 -16.80
N LEU A 84 -20.79 4.69 -17.29
CA LEU A 84 -20.67 4.97 -18.72
C LEU A 84 -19.28 4.55 -19.23
N THR A 85 -19.17 4.37 -20.56
CA THR A 85 -17.86 4.06 -21.18
C THR A 85 -16.85 5.16 -20.89
N PRO A 86 -15.73 4.87 -20.21
CA PRO A 86 -14.78 5.88 -19.77
C PRO A 86 -13.77 6.21 -20.88
N MET A 87 -13.99 7.29 -21.60
CA MET A 87 -13.04 7.83 -22.58
C MET A 87 -12.46 9.19 -22.10
N ILE A 88 -12.31 9.33 -20.78
CA ILE A 88 -11.73 10.52 -20.12
C ILE A 88 -10.20 10.49 -20.17
N GLY A 89 -9.60 9.32 -19.95
CA GLY A 89 -8.15 9.18 -19.89
C GLY A 89 -7.54 9.72 -18.59
N LEU A 90 -6.65 10.69 -18.69
CA LEU A 90 -5.97 11.31 -17.55
C LEU A 90 -5.27 10.30 -16.62
N GLY A 91 -4.65 9.27 -17.20
CA GLY A 91 -3.91 8.26 -16.45
C GLY A 91 -4.77 7.10 -15.93
N TYR A 92 -6.07 7.05 -16.24
CA TYR A 92 -7.00 5.99 -15.85
C TYR A 92 -7.74 5.48 -17.08
N TYR A 93 -7.63 4.17 -17.33
CA TYR A 93 -8.11 3.56 -18.56
C TYR A 93 -8.87 2.27 -18.31
N GLY A 94 -9.87 2.00 -19.12
CA GLY A 94 -10.55 0.71 -19.15
C GLY A 94 -9.58 -0.40 -19.58
N THR A 95 -9.62 -1.53 -18.89
CA THR A 95 -8.81 -2.70 -19.19
C THR A 95 -9.57 -3.97 -18.88
N PHE A 96 -9.21 -5.07 -19.52
CA PHE A 96 -9.78 -6.39 -19.23
C PHE A 96 -8.85 -7.17 -18.31
N THR A 97 -9.26 -7.36 -17.05
CA THR A 97 -8.57 -8.29 -16.16
C THR A 97 -8.85 -9.72 -16.64
N PRO A 98 -7.84 -10.50 -17.06
CA PRO A 98 -8.06 -11.89 -17.43
C PRO A 98 -8.70 -12.65 -16.25
N PRO A 99 -9.83 -13.39 -16.47
CA PRO A 99 -10.52 -14.07 -15.37
C PRO A 99 -9.65 -15.04 -14.58
N VAL A 100 -8.66 -15.67 -15.22
CA VAL A 100 -7.69 -16.53 -14.54
C VAL A 100 -6.81 -15.74 -13.53
N ILE A 101 -6.51 -14.48 -13.80
CA ILE A 101 -5.78 -13.61 -12.88
C ILE A 101 -6.71 -13.08 -11.80
N LEU A 102 -7.89 -12.61 -12.20
CA LEU A 102 -8.88 -12.06 -11.26
C LEU A 102 -9.18 -13.05 -10.14
N ARG A 103 -9.56 -14.29 -10.49
CA ARG A 103 -9.99 -15.30 -9.52
C ARG A 103 -8.83 -15.97 -8.77
N ASN A 104 -7.63 -15.97 -9.32
CA ASN A 104 -6.49 -16.66 -8.71
C ASN A 104 -5.44 -15.71 -8.12
N VAL A 105 -5.66 -14.41 -8.17
CA VAL A 105 -4.85 -13.39 -7.48
C VAL A 105 -5.74 -12.50 -6.64
N MET A 106 -6.60 -11.68 -7.26
CA MET A 106 -7.42 -10.68 -6.57
C MET A 106 -8.45 -11.31 -5.62
N GLU A 107 -9.06 -12.43 -6.02
CA GLU A 107 -10.08 -13.15 -5.24
C GLU A 107 -9.51 -14.37 -4.49
N ASN A 108 -8.20 -14.55 -4.45
CA ASN A 108 -7.57 -15.71 -3.84
C ASN A 108 -6.86 -15.34 -2.53
N PRO A 109 -7.31 -15.86 -1.36
CA PRO A 109 -6.74 -15.55 -0.06
C PRO A 109 -5.24 -15.92 0.06
N ALA A 110 -4.75 -16.91 -0.69
CA ALA A 110 -3.32 -17.21 -0.73
C ALA A 110 -2.45 -16.02 -1.21
N TRP A 111 -3.03 -15.07 -1.94
CA TRP A 111 -2.36 -13.86 -2.39
C TRP A 111 -2.73 -12.64 -1.57
N TYR A 112 -4.04 -12.38 -1.34
CA TYR A 112 -4.44 -11.13 -0.71
C TYR A 112 -4.29 -11.14 0.82
N THR A 113 -4.19 -12.29 1.48
CA THR A 113 -3.96 -12.36 2.95
C THR A 113 -2.49 -12.49 3.33
N ALA A 114 -1.57 -12.50 2.37
CA ALA A 114 -0.14 -12.55 2.62
C ALA A 114 0.39 -11.20 3.15
N TYR A 115 1.51 -11.25 3.90
CA TYR A 115 2.18 -10.05 4.40
C TYR A 115 3.37 -9.64 3.51
N THR A 116 3.93 -8.46 3.77
CA THR A 116 5.19 -8.01 3.16
C THR A 116 6.28 -9.08 3.33
N PRO A 117 7.05 -9.40 2.27
CA PRO A 117 7.98 -10.53 2.27
C PRO A 117 9.27 -10.26 3.05
N TYR A 118 9.16 -9.83 4.32
CA TYR A 118 10.32 -9.67 5.22
C TYR A 118 10.95 -10.99 5.63
N GLN A 119 10.21 -12.11 5.53
CA GLN A 119 10.74 -13.46 5.67
C GLN A 119 10.76 -14.12 4.29
N PRO A 120 11.86 -13.96 3.55
CA PRO A 120 11.90 -14.34 2.15
C PRO A 120 11.80 -15.86 1.94
N GLU A 121 12.23 -16.67 2.91
CA GLU A 121 12.20 -18.13 2.81
C GLU A 121 10.78 -18.69 2.62
N ILE A 122 9.76 -17.98 3.08
CA ILE A 122 8.34 -18.35 2.95
C ILE A 122 7.56 -17.39 2.04
N SER A 123 8.25 -16.64 1.20
CA SER A 123 7.67 -15.62 0.33
C SER A 123 8.21 -15.71 -1.09
N GLN A 124 8.70 -16.87 -1.51
CA GLN A 124 9.40 -17.03 -2.78
C GLN A 124 8.48 -16.83 -4.00
N GLY A 125 7.20 -17.19 -3.88
CA GLY A 125 6.23 -16.97 -4.95
C GLY A 125 5.90 -15.51 -5.18
N ARG A 126 5.64 -14.73 -4.12
CA ARG A 126 5.41 -13.29 -4.22
C ARG A 126 6.65 -12.55 -4.72
N LEU A 127 7.81 -12.93 -4.23
CA LEU A 127 9.07 -12.31 -4.65
C LEU A 127 9.36 -12.59 -6.14
N GLU A 128 9.08 -13.81 -6.64
CA GLU A 128 9.17 -14.13 -8.07
C GLU A 128 8.19 -13.28 -8.89
N ALA A 129 6.94 -13.15 -8.44
CA ALA A 129 5.95 -12.32 -9.10
C ALA A 129 6.33 -10.83 -9.14
N LEU A 130 6.91 -10.30 -8.06
CA LEU A 130 7.41 -8.93 -8.01
C LEU A 130 8.66 -8.73 -8.88
N LEU A 131 9.51 -9.74 -9.01
CA LEU A 131 10.64 -9.70 -9.93
C LEU A 131 10.17 -9.64 -11.39
N ASN A 132 9.09 -10.39 -11.73
CA ASN A 132 8.45 -10.28 -13.04
C ASN A 132 7.94 -8.85 -13.28
N PHE A 133 7.28 -8.24 -12.29
CA PHE A 133 6.81 -6.84 -12.37
C PHE A 133 7.96 -5.86 -12.60
N GLN A 134 9.03 -5.96 -11.81
CA GLN A 134 10.22 -5.12 -11.98
C GLN A 134 10.84 -5.25 -13.38
N THR A 135 10.88 -6.48 -13.91
CA THR A 135 11.39 -6.76 -15.25
C THR A 135 10.52 -6.12 -16.33
N VAL A 136 9.17 -6.22 -16.19
CA VAL A 136 8.24 -5.56 -17.11
C VAL A 136 8.50 -4.07 -17.18
N VAL A 137 8.59 -3.41 -16.03
CA VAL A 137 8.82 -1.96 -15.96
C VAL A 137 10.20 -1.60 -16.51
N ALA A 138 11.24 -2.31 -16.10
CA ALA A 138 12.62 -2.04 -16.56
C ALA A 138 12.76 -2.18 -18.08
N GLU A 139 12.25 -3.26 -18.65
CA GLU A 139 12.39 -3.51 -20.10
C GLU A 139 11.50 -2.57 -20.93
N LEU A 140 10.31 -2.24 -20.49
CA LEU A 140 9.47 -1.29 -21.22
C LEU A 140 10.01 0.13 -21.16
N THR A 141 10.52 0.57 -20.00
CA THR A 141 11.09 1.91 -19.84
C THR A 141 12.51 2.05 -20.41
N GLY A 142 13.20 0.94 -20.65
CA GLY A 142 14.60 0.92 -21.07
C GLY A 142 15.58 1.38 -19.98
N LEU A 143 15.13 1.33 -18.70
CA LEU A 143 15.95 1.67 -17.54
C LEU A 143 16.21 0.42 -16.71
N PRO A 144 17.48 0.13 -16.35
CA PRO A 144 17.88 -1.22 -15.89
C PRO A 144 17.34 -1.61 -14.52
N THR A 145 17.02 -0.66 -13.63
CA THR A 145 16.59 -0.97 -12.27
C THR A 145 15.21 -0.38 -11.97
N SER A 146 14.23 -1.23 -11.70
CA SER A 146 12.88 -0.84 -11.26
C SER A 146 12.60 -1.31 -9.84
N GLY A 147 11.87 -0.50 -9.06
CA GLY A 147 11.34 -0.88 -7.76
C GLY A 147 10.13 -1.83 -7.84
N ALA A 148 9.74 -2.39 -6.68
CA ALA A 148 8.67 -3.38 -6.61
C ALA A 148 7.26 -2.80 -6.77
N SER A 149 6.97 -1.60 -6.29
CA SER A 149 5.80 -0.74 -6.58
C SER A 149 5.88 0.56 -5.79
N LEU A 150 5.17 1.56 -6.27
CA LEU A 150 4.86 2.81 -5.56
C LEU A 150 3.34 2.95 -5.44
N LEU A 151 2.86 4.11 -5.00
CA LEU A 151 1.45 4.27 -4.61
C LEU A 151 0.54 4.63 -5.80
N ASP A 152 0.96 5.57 -6.65
CA ASP A 152 0.32 5.96 -7.91
C ASP A 152 1.31 6.79 -8.76
N GLU A 153 0.89 7.27 -9.93
CA GLU A 153 1.75 8.07 -10.82
C GLU A 153 2.12 9.43 -10.22
N GLY A 154 1.17 10.15 -9.65
CA GLY A 154 1.43 11.47 -9.07
C GLY A 154 2.42 11.42 -7.92
N THR A 155 2.27 10.45 -7.01
CA THR A 155 3.21 10.24 -5.90
C THR A 155 4.56 9.73 -6.40
N ALA A 156 4.60 8.88 -7.44
CA ALA A 156 5.85 8.43 -8.06
C ALA A 156 6.61 9.60 -8.70
N ALA A 157 5.92 10.53 -9.35
CA ALA A 157 6.51 11.73 -9.92
C ALA A 157 7.06 12.68 -8.82
N ALA A 158 6.35 12.81 -7.70
CA ALA A 158 6.84 13.58 -6.55
C ALA A 158 8.07 12.92 -5.88
N GLU A 159 8.10 11.58 -5.82
CA GLU A 159 9.31 10.84 -5.39
C GLU A 159 10.47 11.03 -6.37
N ALA A 160 10.21 11.12 -7.68
CA ALA A 160 11.24 11.42 -8.69
C ALA A 160 11.82 12.82 -8.52
N MET A 161 11.00 13.82 -8.15
CA MET A 161 11.47 15.16 -7.82
C MET A 161 12.47 15.12 -6.64
N THR A 162 12.10 14.47 -5.55
CA THR A 162 12.98 14.38 -4.38
C THR A 162 14.22 13.52 -4.64
N LEU A 163 14.11 12.49 -5.47
CA LEU A 163 15.24 11.70 -5.94
C LEU A 163 16.19 12.56 -6.78
N ALA A 164 15.66 13.31 -7.77
CA ALA A 164 16.45 14.22 -8.62
C ALA A 164 17.21 15.25 -7.77
N ARG A 165 16.54 15.85 -6.75
CA ARG A 165 17.18 16.80 -5.81
C ARG A 165 18.35 16.17 -5.06
N ARG A 166 18.23 14.90 -4.67
CA ARG A 166 19.25 14.19 -3.88
C ARG A 166 20.46 13.74 -4.70
N VAL A 167 20.22 13.26 -5.94
CA VAL A 167 21.29 12.66 -6.77
C VAL A 167 21.87 13.64 -7.79
N GLY A 168 21.15 14.73 -8.09
CA GLY A 168 21.56 15.76 -9.05
C GLY A 168 22.77 16.55 -8.58
N ARG A 169 23.51 17.11 -9.53
CA ARG A 169 24.67 17.96 -9.27
C ARG A 169 24.39 19.45 -9.39
N ALA A 170 23.26 19.80 -10.02
CA ALA A 170 22.83 21.17 -10.16
C ALA A 170 22.48 21.78 -8.78
N LYS A 171 22.91 23.02 -8.56
CA LYS A 171 22.70 23.73 -7.28
C LYS A 171 21.41 24.56 -7.25
N GLY A 172 20.63 24.56 -8.35
CA GLY A 172 19.39 25.31 -8.45
C GLY A 172 18.29 24.79 -7.52
N SER A 173 17.22 25.58 -7.35
CA SER A 173 16.04 25.23 -6.54
C SER A 173 14.84 24.83 -7.42
N VAL A 174 14.93 25.00 -8.74
CA VAL A 174 13.79 24.80 -9.64
C VAL A 174 13.66 23.33 -10.04
N PHE A 175 12.46 22.78 -9.85
CA PHE A 175 11.97 21.58 -10.51
C PHE A 175 11.02 22.00 -11.63
N LEU A 176 11.41 21.76 -12.87
CA LEU A 176 10.66 22.14 -14.05
C LEU A 176 9.70 21.02 -14.45
N VAL A 177 8.43 21.34 -14.61
CA VAL A 177 7.39 20.39 -15.02
C VAL A 177 6.80 20.82 -16.36
N ASP A 178 6.73 19.90 -17.30
CA ASP A 178 6.04 20.10 -18.58
C ASP A 178 4.57 20.41 -18.33
N ALA A 179 4.06 21.48 -18.90
CA ALA A 179 2.64 21.86 -18.79
C ALA A 179 1.69 20.80 -19.36
N ASP A 180 2.20 19.92 -20.25
CA ASP A 180 1.45 18.78 -20.79
C ASP A 180 1.54 17.52 -19.89
N ALA A 181 1.98 17.64 -18.64
CA ALA A 181 1.84 16.60 -17.64
C ALA A 181 0.40 16.51 -17.12
N LEU A 182 0.04 15.35 -16.54
CA LEU A 182 -1.29 15.14 -15.97
C LEU A 182 -1.56 16.15 -14.84
N PRO A 183 -2.69 16.87 -14.84
CA PRO A 183 -2.95 17.95 -13.89
C PRO A 183 -2.93 17.50 -12.42
N GLN A 184 -3.41 16.27 -12.11
CA GLN A 184 -3.30 15.70 -10.76
C GLN A 184 -1.85 15.40 -10.38
N THR A 185 -1.00 15.00 -11.31
CA THR A 185 0.42 14.77 -11.08
C THR A 185 1.14 16.08 -10.75
N ILE A 186 0.86 17.15 -11.50
CA ILE A 186 1.39 18.49 -11.21
C ILE A 186 1.01 18.91 -9.79
N ALA A 187 -0.28 18.79 -9.42
CA ALA A 187 -0.76 19.21 -8.10
C ALA A 187 -0.14 18.39 -6.94
N VAL A 188 0.06 17.08 -7.11
CA VAL A 188 0.75 16.26 -6.10
C VAL A 188 2.22 16.67 -5.95
N ILE A 189 2.90 17.00 -7.06
CA ILE A 189 4.28 17.52 -7.02
C ILE A 189 4.33 18.85 -6.25
N GLU A 190 3.42 19.78 -6.52
CA GLU A 190 3.33 21.07 -5.82
C GLU A 190 3.10 20.88 -4.32
N THR A 191 2.16 20.00 -3.93
CA THR A 191 1.88 19.67 -2.53
C THR A 191 3.13 19.12 -1.82
N ARG A 192 3.91 18.29 -2.50
CA ARG A 192 5.13 17.67 -1.95
C ARG A 192 6.35 18.61 -1.94
N ALA A 193 6.41 19.56 -2.86
CA ALA A 193 7.49 20.51 -3.03
C ALA A 193 7.45 21.66 -2.01
N GLU A 194 6.25 22.18 -1.75
CA GLU A 194 6.05 23.36 -0.91
C GLU A 194 6.70 23.26 0.48
N PRO A 195 6.46 22.20 1.28
CA PRO A 195 6.97 22.12 2.65
C PRO A 195 8.48 22.03 2.73
N ILE A 196 9.14 21.55 1.68
CA ILE A 196 10.61 21.38 1.63
C ILE A 196 11.32 22.44 0.79
N GLY A 197 10.60 23.50 0.40
CA GLY A 197 11.15 24.67 -0.29
C GLY A 197 11.70 24.39 -1.68
N ILE A 198 11.09 23.47 -2.43
CA ILE A 198 11.36 23.27 -3.86
C ILE A 198 10.46 24.20 -4.67
N ASP A 199 11.06 24.93 -5.60
CA ASP A 199 10.37 25.83 -6.48
C ASP A 199 9.91 25.07 -7.73
N VAL A 200 8.62 24.76 -7.81
CA VAL A 200 8.02 24.07 -8.96
C VAL A 200 7.65 25.10 -10.01
N VAL A 201 8.13 24.92 -11.23
CA VAL A 201 7.80 25.77 -12.37
C VAL A 201 7.13 24.90 -13.44
N VAL A 202 5.88 25.18 -13.73
CA VAL A 202 5.14 24.55 -14.82
C VAL A 202 5.24 25.43 -16.06
N ALA A 203 5.73 24.87 -17.18
CA ALA A 203 5.92 25.61 -18.43
C ALA A 203 5.61 24.74 -19.64
N ASP A 204 5.13 25.38 -20.71
CA ASP A 204 5.06 24.74 -22.02
C ASP A 204 6.48 24.53 -22.57
N LEU A 205 6.85 23.27 -22.74
CA LEU A 205 8.17 22.84 -23.22
C LEU A 205 8.14 22.42 -24.69
N SER A 206 7.08 22.72 -25.43
CA SER A 206 6.96 22.36 -26.86
C SER A 206 8.08 22.98 -27.72
N GLU A 207 8.53 24.19 -27.39
CA GLU A 207 9.62 24.91 -28.07
C GLU A 207 10.98 24.81 -27.35
N GLY A 208 11.08 24.00 -26.28
CA GLY A 208 12.28 23.84 -25.49
C GLY A 208 12.21 24.46 -24.08
N ILE A 209 13.32 24.38 -23.34
CA ILE A 209 13.41 24.99 -21.99
C ILE A 209 13.66 26.50 -22.14
N PRO A 210 12.75 27.37 -21.65
CA PRO A 210 12.93 28.83 -21.71
C PRO A 210 14.19 29.29 -20.99
N ALA A 211 14.92 30.26 -21.62
CA ALA A 211 16.20 30.72 -21.10
C ALA A 211 16.09 31.32 -19.70
N GLU A 212 15.03 32.07 -19.42
CA GLU A 212 14.76 32.67 -18.10
C GLU A 212 14.57 31.61 -17.00
N ILE A 213 14.00 30.41 -17.32
CA ILE A 213 13.86 29.31 -16.36
C ILE A 213 15.23 28.64 -16.18
N ALA A 214 15.98 28.40 -17.27
CA ALA A 214 17.31 27.82 -17.21
C ALA A 214 18.26 28.63 -16.32
N GLU A 215 18.20 29.98 -16.37
CA GLU A 215 19.03 30.89 -15.55
C GLU A 215 18.70 30.82 -14.05
N ARG A 216 17.48 30.39 -13.66
CA ARG A 216 17.13 30.22 -12.25
C ARG A 216 17.76 28.99 -11.60
N GLY A 217 18.38 28.13 -12.38
CA GLY A 217 19.03 26.89 -11.95
C GLY A 217 18.03 25.75 -11.77
N VAL A 218 17.90 24.94 -12.83
CA VAL A 218 17.03 23.76 -12.86
C VAL A 218 17.81 22.55 -12.37
N PHE A 219 17.34 21.87 -11.31
CA PHE A 219 17.98 20.66 -10.82
C PHE A 219 17.32 19.38 -11.36
N GLY A 220 16.05 19.46 -11.77
CA GLY A 220 15.30 18.33 -12.30
C GLY A 220 14.19 18.80 -13.25
N VAL A 221 13.81 17.90 -14.15
CA VAL A 221 12.74 18.13 -15.15
C VAL A 221 11.82 16.92 -15.13
N LEU A 222 10.51 17.15 -15.16
CA LEU A 222 9.51 16.10 -15.45
C LEU A 222 8.91 16.35 -16.83
N LEU A 223 8.96 15.32 -17.69
CA LEU A 223 8.29 15.27 -18.98
C LEU A 223 7.19 14.22 -18.96
N GLN A 224 6.11 14.41 -19.73
CA GLN A 224 5.03 13.44 -19.88
C GLN A 224 5.11 12.80 -21.28
N TYR A 225 4.98 11.46 -21.38
CA TYR A 225 5.14 10.72 -22.64
C TYR A 225 4.22 9.49 -22.72
N PRO A 226 3.17 9.54 -23.54
CA PRO A 226 2.58 10.69 -24.23
C PRO A 226 2.11 11.78 -23.28
N GLY A 227 1.95 13.01 -23.80
CA GLY A 227 1.42 14.13 -23.03
C GLY A 227 -0.06 13.96 -22.62
N ALA A 228 -0.51 14.73 -21.65
CA ALA A 228 -1.91 14.72 -21.19
C ALA A 228 -2.90 15.15 -22.31
N SER A 229 -2.45 16.01 -23.23
CA SER A 229 -3.20 16.39 -24.43
C SER A 229 -3.30 15.28 -25.48
N GLY A 230 -2.58 14.18 -25.29
CA GLY A 230 -2.40 13.09 -26.23
C GLY A 230 -1.17 13.23 -27.13
N ALA A 231 -0.46 14.36 -27.10
CA ALA A 231 0.68 14.61 -27.98
C ALA A 231 1.81 13.60 -27.81
N VAL A 232 2.27 13.02 -28.93
CA VAL A 232 3.51 12.25 -29.00
C VAL A 232 4.57 13.12 -29.62
N ARG A 233 5.55 13.55 -28.81
CA ARG A 233 6.64 14.46 -29.20
C ARG A 233 7.99 13.78 -29.07
N ASP A 234 8.97 14.19 -29.90
CA ASP A 234 10.36 13.86 -29.63
C ASP A 234 10.85 14.63 -28.40
N ILE A 235 10.99 13.95 -27.28
CA ILE A 235 11.46 14.52 -26.01
C ILE A 235 12.98 14.50 -25.87
N LYS A 236 13.70 13.86 -26.80
CA LYS A 236 15.15 13.73 -26.71
C LYS A 236 15.88 15.09 -26.68
N PRO A 237 15.54 16.09 -27.51
CA PRO A 237 16.20 17.40 -27.44
C PRO A 237 16.01 18.10 -26.07
N LEU A 238 14.85 17.91 -25.42
CA LEU A 238 14.59 18.43 -24.07
C LEU A 238 15.46 17.73 -23.02
N ILE A 239 15.60 16.39 -23.12
CA ILE A 239 16.45 15.60 -22.24
C ILE A 239 17.92 16.05 -22.40
N ASP A 240 18.41 16.16 -23.63
CA ASP A 240 19.78 16.60 -23.91
C ASP A 240 20.02 18.01 -23.34
N ARG A 241 19.08 18.94 -23.54
CA ARG A 241 19.19 20.30 -23.01
C ARG A 241 19.16 20.34 -21.48
N ALA A 242 18.31 19.53 -20.82
CA ALA A 242 18.27 19.44 -19.38
C ALA A 242 19.61 18.90 -18.81
N HIS A 243 20.20 17.91 -19.46
CA HIS A 243 21.51 17.38 -19.09
C HIS A 243 22.64 18.42 -19.25
N GLU A 244 22.60 19.26 -20.28
CA GLU A 244 23.54 20.41 -20.42
C GLU A 244 23.44 21.37 -19.22
N LEU A 245 22.25 21.54 -18.64
CA LEU A 245 22.02 22.33 -17.44
C LEU A 245 22.45 21.60 -16.16
N GLY A 246 22.79 20.31 -16.23
CA GLY A 246 23.12 19.46 -15.10
C GLY A 246 21.90 18.91 -14.35
N ALA A 247 20.70 19.06 -14.93
CA ALA A 247 19.46 18.57 -14.36
C ALA A 247 19.28 17.06 -14.56
N ILE A 248 18.57 16.41 -13.64
CA ILE A 248 18.09 15.03 -13.74
C ILE A 248 16.75 15.04 -14.48
N VAL A 249 16.56 14.14 -15.42
CA VAL A 249 15.33 14.06 -16.20
C VAL A 249 14.50 12.84 -15.79
N ALA A 250 13.28 13.11 -15.32
CA ALA A 250 12.24 12.12 -15.08
C ALA A 250 11.21 12.19 -16.23
N VAL A 251 10.75 11.02 -16.68
CA VAL A 251 9.70 10.91 -17.70
C VAL A 251 8.55 10.13 -17.09
N ALA A 252 7.37 10.75 -17.00
CA ALA A 252 6.13 10.06 -16.69
C ALA A 252 5.62 9.41 -17.99
N ALA A 253 5.59 8.06 -18.03
CA ALA A 253 5.38 7.33 -19.26
C ALA A 253 4.28 6.27 -19.14
N ASP A 254 3.51 6.11 -20.20
CA ASP A 254 2.50 5.06 -20.33
C ASP A 254 3.13 3.76 -20.86
N LEU A 255 3.18 2.72 -20.02
CA LEU A 255 3.80 1.44 -20.37
C LEU A 255 3.16 0.76 -21.59
N LEU A 256 1.87 0.96 -21.85
CA LEU A 256 1.25 0.37 -23.05
C LEU A 256 1.73 1.10 -24.31
N ALA A 257 1.82 2.42 -24.27
CA ALA A 257 2.39 3.22 -25.36
C ALA A 257 3.85 2.81 -25.64
N LEU A 258 4.62 2.51 -24.60
CA LEU A 258 6.02 2.07 -24.73
C LEU A 258 6.19 0.70 -25.39
N THR A 259 5.13 -0.05 -25.65
CA THR A 259 5.20 -1.24 -26.51
C THR A 259 5.34 -0.90 -27.99
N LEU A 260 5.01 0.33 -28.38
CA LEU A 260 5.06 0.86 -29.74
C LEU A 260 6.06 2.00 -29.91
N LEU A 261 6.34 2.77 -28.84
CA LEU A 261 7.19 3.94 -28.83
C LEU A 261 8.57 3.67 -28.22
N ALA A 262 9.56 4.42 -28.67
CA ALA A 262 10.92 4.42 -28.11
C ALA A 262 10.87 4.65 -26.59
N SER A 263 11.63 3.86 -25.84
CA SER A 263 11.61 3.92 -24.38
C SER A 263 12.28 5.18 -23.83
N PRO A 264 11.84 5.73 -22.69
CA PRO A 264 12.49 6.88 -22.05
C PRO A 264 13.99 6.67 -21.82
N GLY A 265 14.42 5.47 -21.46
CA GLY A 265 15.82 5.12 -21.28
C GLY A 265 16.61 5.21 -22.58
N SER A 266 16.07 4.78 -23.72
CA SER A 266 16.72 4.90 -25.04
C SER A 266 16.80 6.35 -25.52
N LEU A 267 15.89 7.21 -25.07
CA LEU A 267 15.90 8.66 -25.33
C LEU A 267 16.84 9.42 -24.38
N GLY A 268 17.38 8.77 -23.36
CA GLY A 268 18.35 9.35 -22.44
C GLY A 268 17.83 9.73 -21.06
N ALA A 269 16.60 9.41 -20.69
CA ALA A 269 16.05 9.71 -19.37
C ALA A 269 16.85 9.05 -18.23
N ASP A 270 16.91 9.72 -17.06
CA ASP A 270 17.52 9.18 -15.85
C ASP A 270 16.53 8.36 -15.01
N ILE A 271 15.26 8.77 -15.02
CA ILE A 271 14.17 8.21 -14.25
C ILE A 271 12.95 8.06 -15.16
N ALA A 272 12.21 6.97 -15.01
CA ALA A 272 10.86 6.84 -15.55
C ALA A 272 9.88 6.51 -14.41
N VAL A 273 8.72 7.16 -14.42
CA VAL A 273 7.64 6.95 -13.48
C VAL A 273 6.32 6.76 -14.21
N GLY A 274 5.29 6.28 -13.52
CA GLY A 274 3.97 6.11 -14.09
C GLY A 274 3.11 5.16 -13.27
N THR A 275 2.05 4.68 -13.88
CA THR A 275 1.16 3.66 -13.31
C THR A 275 1.10 2.42 -14.19
N THR A 276 0.88 1.26 -13.58
CA THR A 276 0.64 -0.01 -14.29
C THR A 276 -0.83 -0.37 -14.37
N GLN A 277 -1.73 0.57 -14.06
CA GLN A 277 -3.18 0.33 -13.97
C GLN A 277 -3.75 -0.34 -15.23
N ARG A 278 -3.37 0.12 -16.42
CA ARG A 278 -3.89 -0.42 -17.67
C ARG A 278 -3.37 -1.83 -18.05
N PHE A 279 -2.56 -2.43 -17.18
CA PHE A 279 -2.17 -3.83 -17.26
C PHE A 279 -3.11 -4.71 -16.41
N GLY A 280 -4.39 -4.69 -16.75
CA GLY A 280 -5.41 -5.56 -16.18
C GLY A 280 -5.87 -5.19 -14.76
N VAL A 281 -5.59 -4.00 -14.25
CA VAL A 281 -6.05 -3.55 -12.94
C VAL A 281 -7.29 -2.69 -13.10
N PRO A 282 -8.42 -3.02 -12.41
CA PRO A 282 -9.63 -2.19 -12.47
C PRO A 282 -9.37 -0.74 -12.06
N MET A 283 -10.12 0.21 -12.64
CA MET A 283 -9.99 1.62 -12.28
C MET A 283 -10.34 1.90 -10.83
N GLY A 284 -11.32 1.20 -10.24
CA GLY A 284 -11.67 1.26 -8.84
C GLY A 284 -11.94 2.67 -8.30
N PHE A 285 -12.52 3.54 -9.11
CA PHE A 285 -12.77 4.94 -8.79
C PHE A 285 -11.49 5.72 -8.39
N GLY A 286 -10.33 5.28 -8.94
CA GLY A 286 -9.04 5.94 -8.74
C GLY A 286 -7.95 5.09 -8.11
N GLY A 287 -8.27 3.91 -7.63
CA GLY A 287 -7.29 2.99 -7.06
C GLY A 287 -7.89 1.92 -6.17
N PRO A 288 -7.01 1.04 -5.63
CA PRO A 288 -5.53 1.12 -5.62
C PRO A 288 -4.90 0.74 -6.97
N HIS A 289 -3.83 1.42 -7.35
CA HIS A 289 -3.05 1.14 -8.55
C HIS A 289 -1.56 1.08 -8.22
N ALA A 290 -0.80 0.16 -8.84
CA ALA A 290 0.63 0.10 -8.66
C ALA A 290 1.32 1.18 -9.49
N GLY A 291 1.81 2.24 -8.83
CA GLY A 291 2.76 3.16 -9.41
C GLY A 291 4.12 2.49 -9.60
N TYR A 292 4.92 2.97 -10.52
CA TYR A 292 6.27 2.47 -10.76
C TYR A 292 7.32 3.57 -10.81
N MET A 293 8.57 3.19 -10.53
CA MET A 293 9.75 3.99 -10.79
C MET A 293 10.88 3.08 -11.28
N ALA A 294 11.47 3.44 -12.41
CA ALA A 294 12.68 2.84 -12.92
C ALA A 294 13.80 3.90 -13.05
N VAL A 295 15.04 3.49 -12.84
CA VAL A 295 16.20 4.39 -12.82
C VAL A 295 17.41 3.76 -13.48
N GLN A 296 18.38 4.58 -13.83
CA GLN A 296 19.73 4.13 -14.19
C GLN A 296 20.38 3.43 -12.97
N ASP A 297 21.20 2.41 -13.19
CA ASP A 297 21.83 1.61 -12.12
C ASP A 297 22.56 2.44 -11.08
N LYS A 298 23.21 3.52 -11.50
CA LYS A 298 23.89 4.46 -10.59
C LYS A 298 22.98 5.05 -9.50
N HIS A 299 21.65 5.00 -9.70
CA HIS A 299 20.64 5.53 -8.79
C HIS A 299 19.87 4.45 -8.02
N ALA A 300 20.11 3.15 -8.25
CA ALA A 300 19.43 2.04 -7.61
C ALA A 300 19.41 2.15 -6.07
N ARG A 301 20.53 2.58 -5.45
CA ARG A 301 20.64 2.79 -4.00
C ARG A 301 19.85 3.99 -3.47
N SER A 302 19.25 4.76 -4.35
CA SER A 302 18.47 5.96 -4.03
C SER A 302 16.98 5.81 -4.33
N LEU A 303 16.57 4.67 -4.89
CA LEU A 303 15.16 4.38 -5.16
C LEU A 303 14.32 4.44 -3.87
N PRO A 304 13.13 5.04 -3.89
CA PRO A 304 12.15 4.89 -2.82
C PRO A 304 11.48 3.51 -2.88
N GLY A 305 10.83 3.12 -1.80
CA GLY A 305 10.12 1.86 -1.72
C GLY A 305 11.02 0.62 -1.72
N ARG A 306 10.41 -0.54 -1.95
CA ARG A 306 11.08 -1.84 -1.90
C ARG A 306 11.69 -2.22 -3.23
N LEU A 307 12.72 -3.04 -3.16
CA LEU A 307 13.40 -3.61 -4.29
C LEU A 307 13.58 -5.11 -4.05
N VAL A 308 13.11 -5.93 -4.98
CA VAL A 308 13.34 -7.38 -4.96
C VAL A 308 14.64 -7.70 -5.70
N GLY A 309 15.42 -8.61 -5.14
CA GLY A 309 16.66 -9.05 -5.75
C GLY A 309 16.86 -10.56 -5.64
N VAL A 310 17.75 -11.06 -6.49
CA VAL A 310 18.17 -12.45 -6.52
C VAL A 310 19.31 -12.67 -5.53
N SER A 311 19.31 -13.83 -4.87
CA SER A 311 20.38 -14.31 -3.99
C SER A 311 20.46 -15.84 -4.07
N VAL A 312 21.16 -16.43 -3.12
CA VAL A 312 21.26 -17.89 -2.95
C VAL A 312 20.89 -18.28 -1.53
N ASP A 313 20.37 -19.49 -1.37
CA ASP A 313 20.16 -20.10 -0.05
C ASP A 313 21.43 -20.81 0.47
N ALA A 314 21.35 -21.41 1.67
CA ALA A 314 22.46 -22.10 2.29
C ALA A 314 22.99 -23.30 1.50
N ASP A 315 22.21 -23.85 0.57
CA ASP A 315 22.64 -24.95 -0.31
C ASP A 315 23.12 -24.44 -1.68
N GLY A 316 23.18 -23.12 -1.88
CA GLY A 316 23.58 -22.49 -3.14
C GLY A 316 22.45 -22.40 -4.18
N ASN A 317 21.23 -22.80 -3.85
CA ASN A 317 20.11 -22.69 -4.75
C ASN A 317 19.65 -21.23 -4.90
N LYS A 318 19.18 -20.86 -6.11
CA LYS A 318 18.61 -19.53 -6.38
C LYS A 318 17.44 -19.25 -5.43
N ALA A 319 17.45 -18.06 -4.83
CA ALA A 319 16.42 -17.58 -3.94
C ALA A 319 16.19 -16.08 -4.13
N TYR A 320 15.00 -15.60 -3.78
CA TYR A 320 14.62 -14.20 -3.91
C TYR A 320 14.47 -13.55 -2.54
N ARG A 321 14.75 -12.25 -2.46
CA ARG A 321 14.66 -11.47 -1.22
C ARG A 321 14.42 -9.99 -1.49
N LEU A 322 14.05 -9.25 -0.46
CA LEU A 322 14.12 -7.78 -0.50
C LEU A 322 15.60 -7.35 -0.47
N ALA A 323 16.01 -6.58 -1.47
CA ALA A 323 17.37 -6.11 -1.65
C ALA A 323 17.57 -4.71 -1.06
N LEU A 324 18.81 -4.40 -0.64
CA LEU A 324 19.21 -3.07 -0.17
C LEU A 324 18.30 -2.49 0.92
N GLN A 325 17.82 -3.30 1.86
CA GLN A 325 16.87 -2.88 2.93
C GLN A 325 17.40 -1.71 3.79
N THR A 326 18.71 -1.51 3.83
CA THR A 326 19.32 -0.36 4.53
C THR A 326 18.90 1.01 3.99
N ARG A 327 18.20 1.08 2.85
CA ARG A 327 17.63 2.30 2.28
C ARG A 327 16.27 2.64 2.90
N GLU A 328 15.55 1.65 3.46
CA GLU A 328 14.18 1.81 3.90
C GLU A 328 14.06 2.75 5.11
N GLN A 329 12.90 3.38 5.27
CA GLN A 329 12.66 4.41 6.29
C GLN A 329 12.82 3.90 7.72
N HIS A 330 12.51 2.61 7.99
CA HIS A 330 12.66 2.01 9.31
C HIS A 330 14.13 1.89 9.77
N ILE A 331 15.08 1.91 8.82
CA ILE A 331 16.52 1.93 9.09
C ILE A 331 17.05 3.37 9.12
N ARG A 332 16.62 4.22 8.18
CA ARG A 332 17.14 5.58 8.02
C ARG A 332 16.50 6.62 8.94
N ARG A 333 15.27 6.40 9.37
CA ARG A 333 14.50 7.29 10.26
C ARG A 333 14.52 8.75 9.76
N GLU A 334 14.99 9.72 10.56
CA GLU A 334 15.08 11.15 10.22
C GLU A 334 15.99 11.46 9.02
N LYS A 335 16.81 10.52 8.58
CA LYS A 335 17.63 10.62 7.35
C LYS A 335 16.94 10.03 6.13
N ALA A 336 15.75 9.51 6.28
CA ALA A 336 14.95 9.01 5.17
C ALA A 336 14.45 10.18 4.30
N THR A 337 14.37 9.93 3.01
CA THR A 337 13.89 10.92 2.02
C THR A 337 12.53 10.54 1.44
N SER A 338 12.00 9.40 1.85
CA SER A 338 10.67 8.89 1.51
C SER A 338 10.10 8.16 2.70
N ASN A 339 8.80 8.26 2.90
CA ASN A 339 8.06 7.57 3.97
C ASN A 339 7.35 6.30 3.50
N ILE A 340 7.56 5.85 2.26
CA ILE A 340 6.87 4.67 1.69
C ILE A 340 7.20 3.43 2.51
N CYS A 341 6.13 2.77 3.01
CA CYS A 341 6.16 1.51 3.75
C CYS A 341 5.22 0.49 3.08
N THR A 342 3.91 0.63 3.25
CA THR A 342 2.93 -0.08 2.43
C THR A 342 2.90 0.53 1.04
N ALA A 343 2.95 -0.32 0.01
CA ALA A 343 2.84 0.07 -1.40
C ALA A 343 1.57 -0.56 -2.02
N GLN A 344 1.59 -0.96 -3.29
CA GLN A 344 0.45 -1.54 -3.99
C GLN A 344 0.80 -2.93 -4.55
N VAL A 345 1.31 -3.80 -3.68
CA VAL A 345 1.95 -5.07 -4.08
C VAL A 345 1.00 -6.02 -4.79
N LEU A 346 -0.23 -6.21 -4.29
CA LEU A 346 -1.22 -7.10 -4.93
C LEU A 346 -1.51 -6.66 -6.37
N LEU A 347 -1.63 -5.34 -6.59
CA LEU A 347 -1.89 -4.75 -7.91
C LEU A 347 -0.67 -4.84 -8.82
N ALA A 348 0.55 -4.74 -8.26
CA ALA A 348 1.78 -4.98 -9.00
C ALA A 348 1.89 -6.44 -9.45
N VAL A 349 1.50 -7.39 -8.60
CA VAL A 349 1.41 -8.82 -8.97
C VAL A 349 0.42 -9.01 -10.11
N MET A 350 -0.78 -8.41 -10.02
CA MET A 350 -1.78 -8.49 -11.11
C MET A 350 -1.23 -7.94 -12.43
N ALA A 351 -0.61 -6.76 -12.41
CA ALA A 351 -0.03 -6.12 -13.60
C ALA A 351 1.14 -6.94 -14.19
N GLY A 352 2.00 -7.49 -13.33
CA GLY A 352 3.07 -8.39 -13.76
C GLY A 352 2.52 -9.67 -14.41
N MET A 353 1.49 -10.28 -13.82
CA MET A 353 0.86 -11.49 -14.38
C MET A 353 0.07 -11.19 -15.66
N TYR A 354 -0.51 -10.00 -15.80
CA TYR A 354 -1.12 -9.55 -17.05
C TYR A 354 -0.07 -9.55 -18.19
N ALA A 355 1.12 -8.99 -17.94
CA ALA A 355 2.20 -9.00 -18.92
C ALA A 355 2.71 -10.43 -19.21
N VAL A 356 2.80 -11.29 -18.20
CA VAL A 356 3.16 -12.71 -18.37
C VAL A 356 2.13 -13.45 -19.23
N TYR A 357 0.84 -13.18 -19.00
CA TYR A 357 -0.26 -13.85 -19.73
C TYR A 357 -0.34 -13.41 -21.19
N HIS A 358 -0.25 -12.11 -21.47
CA HIS A 358 -0.32 -11.58 -22.82
C HIS A 358 1.01 -11.74 -23.59
N GLY A 359 2.12 -11.65 -22.89
CA GLY A 359 3.44 -11.61 -23.49
C GLY A 359 3.67 -10.36 -24.38
N PRO A 360 4.87 -10.18 -24.96
CA PRO A 360 5.17 -8.99 -25.74
C PRO A 360 4.25 -8.79 -26.93
N GLU A 361 3.89 -9.86 -27.63
CA GLU A 361 3.02 -9.79 -28.80
C GLU A 361 1.56 -9.45 -28.44
N GLY A 362 1.04 -9.99 -27.33
CA GLY A 362 -0.31 -9.66 -26.84
C GLY A 362 -0.39 -8.19 -26.44
N LEU A 363 0.57 -7.68 -25.66
CA LEU A 363 0.63 -6.27 -25.27
C LEU A 363 0.72 -5.35 -26.50
N ARG A 364 1.57 -5.68 -27.47
CA ARG A 364 1.69 -4.93 -28.73
C ARG A 364 0.36 -4.94 -29.52
N THR A 365 -0.34 -6.06 -29.55
CA THR A 365 -1.64 -6.16 -30.21
C THR A 365 -2.69 -5.28 -29.55
N ILE A 366 -2.74 -5.27 -28.21
CA ILE A 366 -3.63 -4.39 -27.45
C ILE A 366 -3.31 -2.92 -27.74
N ALA A 367 -2.04 -2.53 -27.70
CA ALA A 367 -1.61 -1.17 -27.99
C ALA A 367 -1.96 -0.74 -29.42
N ARG A 368 -1.71 -1.59 -30.42
CA ARG A 368 -2.07 -1.31 -31.82
C ARG A 368 -3.57 -1.14 -32.01
N ARG A 369 -4.38 -1.98 -31.36
CA ARG A 369 -5.84 -1.85 -31.44
C ARG A 369 -6.32 -0.54 -30.81
N THR A 370 -5.78 -0.19 -29.64
CA THR A 370 -6.09 1.06 -28.94
C THR A 370 -5.72 2.27 -29.81
N HIS A 371 -4.51 2.27 -30.35
CA HIS A 371 -4.03 3.32 -31.26
C HIS A 371 -4.89 3.41 -32.53
N ARG A 372 -5.25 2.28 -33.13
CA ARG A 372 -6.07 2.23 -34.35
C ARG A 372 -7.43 2.87 -34.11
N TYR A 373 -8.09 2.61 -32.96
CA TYR A 373 -9.34 3.28 -32.63
C TYR A 373 -9.16 4.79 -32.49
N ALA A 374 -8.09 5.27 -31.87
CA ALA A 374 -7.81 6.68 -31.76
C ALA A 374 -7.55 7.32 -33.15
N ALA A 375 -6.81 6.66 -34.03
CA ALA A 375 -6.56 7.13 -35.39
C ALA A 375 -7.85 7.24 -36.22
N LEU A 376 -8.71 6.22 -36.13
CA LEU A 376 -10.03 6.22 -36.78
C LEU A 376 -10.93 7.32 -36.22
N LEU A 377 -10.95 7.49 -34.90
CA LEU A 377 -11.72 8.54 -34.26
C LEU A 377 -11.28 9.92 -34.77
N ALA A 378 -9.98 10.19 -34.84
CA ALA A 378 -9.42 11.43 -35.36
C ALA A 378 -9.80 11.64 -36.84
N ALA A 379 -9.62 10.62 -37.67
CA ALA A 379 -9.93 10.69 -39.10
C ALA A 379 -11.40 11.02 -39.36
N GLY A 380 -12.34 10.41 -38.62
CA GLY A 380 -13.76 10.72 -38.74
C GLY A 380 -14.11 12.13 -38.30
N LEU A 381 -13.54 12.60 -37.17
CA LEU A 381 -13.73 13.97 -36.70
C LEU A 381 -13.18 14.99 -37.71
N GLN A 382 -12.00 14.76 -38.27
CA GLN A 382 -11.41 15.63 -39.33
C GLN A 382 -12.23 15.63 -40.60
N ALA A 383 -12.75 14.47 -41.03
CA ALA A 383 -13.65 14.39 -42.17
C ALA A 383 -14.94 15.19 -41.93
N GLY A 384 -15.43 15.27 -40.69
CA GLY A 384 -16.52 16.11 -40.24
C GLY A 384 -16.18 17.58 -40.02
N GLY A 385 -14.93 17.99 -40.28
CA GLY A 385 -14.47 19.39 -40.16
C GLY A 385 -14.09 19.79 -38.73
N VAL A 386 -13.87 18.85 -37.83
CA VAL A 386 -13.36 19.11 -36.48
C VAL A 386 -11.84 19.12 -36.51
N GLU A 387 -11.23 20.15 -35.95
CA GLU A 387 -9.78 20.30 -35.83
C GLU A 387 -9.26 19.39 -34.72
N ILE A 388 -8.26 18.53 -35.03
CA ILE A 388 -7.49 17.76 -34.06
C ILE A 388 -6.18 18.50 -33.80
N VAL A 389 -5.95 18.83 -32.53
CA VAL A 389 -4.86 19.74 -32.11
C VAL A 389 -3.48 19.19 -32.44
N HIS A 390 -3.27 17.89 -32.24
CA HIS A 390 -1.99 17.22 -32.48
C HIS A 390 -2.11 16.19 -33.60
N GLY A 391 -1.17 16.23 -34.55
CA GLY A 391 -1.10 15.26 -35.66
C GLY A 391 -0.51 13.92 -35.28
N SER A 392 0.21 13.87 -34.15
CA SER A 392 0.85 12.64 -33.62
C SER A 392 0.37 12.38 -32.20
N PHE A 393 -0.24 11.21 -32.00
CA PHE A 393 -0.83 10.79 -30.71
C PHE A 393 -0.82 9.27 -30.61
N PHE A 394 -0.98 8.74 -29.38
CA PHE A 394 -1.10 7.29 -29.17
C PHE A 394 -2.58 6.86 -29.05
N ASP A 395 -3.23 7.16 -27.96
CA ASP A 395 -4.60 6.71 -27.65
C ASP A 395 -5.54 7.88 -27.33
N THR A 396 -4.99 9.03 -27.04
CA THR A 396 -5.71 10.23 -26.62
C THR A 396 -5.56 11.30 -27.69
N LEU A 397 -6.65 11.95 -28.01
CA LEU A 397 -6.67 13.10 -28.92
C LEU A 397 -7.43 14.27 -28.30
N THR A 398 -7.02 15.50 -28.64
CA THR A 398 -7.69 16.72 -28.26
C THR A 398 -8.32 17.36 -29.50
N ALA A 399 -9.64 17.52 -29.46
CA ALA A 399 -10.44 18.12 -30.52
C ALA A 399 -10.79 19.58 -30.16
N ARG A 400 -10.64 20.50 -31.11
CA ARG A 400 -10.99 21.90 -30.94
C ARG A 400 -12.41 22.17 -31.39
N VAL A 401 -13.25 22.72 -30.50
CA VAL A 401 -14.68 23.00 -30.66
C VAL A 401 -15.02 24.38 -30.04
N PRO A 402 -14.63 25.49 -30.63
CA PRO A 402 -14.68 26.82 -30.01
C PRO A 402 -16.02 27.12 -29.36
N GLY A 403 -16.06 27.33 -28.04
CA GLY A 403 -17.24 27.61 -27.22
C GLY A 403 -18.26 26.47 -27.10
N LYS A 404 -17.96 25.26 -27.57
CA LYS A 404 -18.93 24.13 -27.61
C LYS A 404 -18.50 22.93 -26.79
N ALA A 405 -17.38 22.97 -26.06
CA ALA A 405 -16.88 21.81 -25.36
C ALA A 405 -17.92 21.20 -24.41
N ALA A 406 -18.59 22.03 -23.61
CA ALA A 406 -19.65 21.56 -22.70
C ALA A 406 -20.82 20.90 -23.42
N GLU A 407 -21.23 21.40 -24.61
CA GLU A 407 -22.30 20.80 -25.40
C GLU A 407 -21.92 19.43 -25.93
N VAL A 408 -20.68 19.29 -26.41
CA VAL A 408 -20.13 18.03 -26.91
C VAL A 408 -20.03 16.99 -25.78
N VAL A 409 -19.51 17.39 -24.61
CA VAL A 409 -19.42 16.49 -23.44
C VAL A 409 -20.82 16.05 -23.01
N ALA A 410 -21.79 16.96 -22.94
CA ALA A 410 -23.16 16.60 -22.62
C ALA A 410 -23.81 15.70 -23.69
N ALA A 411 -23.45 15.88 -24.98
CA ALA A 411 -23.90 15.00 -26.05
C ALA A 411 -23.28 13.60 -25.93
N ALA A 412 -21.96 13.50 -25.65
CA ALA A 412 -21.27 12.24 -25.44
C ALA A 412 -21.92 11.41 -24.31
N ARG A 413 -22.25 12.05 -23.20
CA ARG A 413 -22.97 11.39 -22.08
C ARG A 413 -24.31 10.80 -22.52
N ARG A 414 -25.07 11.53 -23.33
CA ARG A 414 -26.36 11.02 -23.90
C ARG A 414 -26.16 9.80 -24.81
N HIS A 415 -24.99 9.66 -25.39
CA HIS A 415 -24.58 8.49 -26.18
C HIS A 415 -23.87 7.41 -25.35
N GLY A 416 -23.86 7.52 -24.02
CA GLY A 416 -23.31 6.50 -23.11
C GLY A 416 -21.79 6.57 -22.94
N VAL A 417 -21.16 7.70 -23.27
CA VAL A 417 -19.69 7.86 -23.22
C VAL A 417 -19.32 9.08 -22.39
N ASN A 418 -18.32 8.95 -21.52
CA ASN A 418 -17.69 10.04 -20.80
C ASN A 418 -16.40 10.47 -21.53
N VAL A 419 -16.32 11.75 -21.91
CA VAL A 419 -15.12 12.38 -22.46
C VAL A 419 -14.70 13.54 -21.56
N PHE A 420 -13.47 14.02 -21.68
CA PHE A 420 -12.92 15.07 -20.82
C PHE A 420 -13.07 16.46 -21.45
N GLN A 421 -13.65 17.38 -20.71
CA GLN A 421 -13.67 18.81 -21.08
C GLN A 421 -12.37 19.45 -20.58
N ALA A 422 -11.41 19.66 -21.49
CA ALA A 422 -10.12 20.28 -21.13
C ALA A 422 -10.28 21.77 -20.80
N ASP A 423 -11.06 22.47 -21.59
CA ASP A 423 -11.46 23.86 -21.36
C ASP A 423 -12.78 24.21 -22.14
N ALA A 424 -13.08 25.51 -22.35
CA ALA A 424 -14.28 25.91 -23.05
C ALA A 424 -14.25 25.56 -24.55
N ASP A 425 -13.07 25.40 -25.13
CA ASP A 425 -12.85 25.22 -26.57
C ASP A 425 -12.32 23.83 -26.93
N HIS A 426 -11.94 23.00 -25.96
CA HIS A 426 -11.28 21.73 -26.20
C HIS A 426 -11.92 20.55 -25.45
N VAL A 427 -12.04 19.45 -26.16
CA VAL A 427 -12.50 18.16 -25.63
C VAL A 427 -11.42 17.13 -25.90
N SER A 428 -10.94 16.44 -24.84
CA SER A 428 -10.05 15.29 -24.99
C SER A 428 -10.84 13.99 -24.94
N VAL A 429 -10.42 13.04 -25.78
CA VAL A 429 -11.03 11.72 -25.90
C VAL A 429 -9.92 10.67 -25.89
N SER A 430 -10.02 9.71 -24.97
CA SER A 430 -9.04 8.64 -24.83
C SER A 430 -9.67 7.29 -25.19
N CYS A 431 -9.01 6.56 -26.07
CA CYS A 431 -9.32 5.15 -26.34
C CYS A 431 -8.51 4.26 -25.40
N ASP A 432 -9.04 3.06 -25.13
CA ASP A 432 -8.39 2.10 -24.27
C ASP A 432 -8.66 0.65 -24.72
N GLU A 433 -8.25 -0.33 -23.91
CA GLU A 433 -8.47 -1.75 -24.24
C GLU A 433 -9.95 -2.12 -24.38
N THR A 434 -10.85 -1.41 -23.69
CA THR A 434 -12.29 -1.69 -23.69
C THR A 434 -13.03 -0.95 -24.81
N THR A 435 -12.36 -0.07 -25.55
CA THR A 435 -12.95 0.69 -26.65
C THR A 435 -13.47 -0.25 -27.76
N LEU A 436 -14.68 0.02 -28.23
CA LEU A 436 -15.36 -0.69 -29.31
C LEU A 436 -15.71 0.26 -30.44
N ARG A 437 -16.05 -0.28 -31.61
CA ARG A 437 -16.54 0.50 -32.76
C ARG A 437 -17.72 1.42 -32.40
N ALA A 438 -18.69 0.88 -31.68
CA ALA A 438 -19.86 1.64 -31.21
C ALA A 438 -19.50 2.86 -30.36
N HIS A 439 -18.41 2.78 -29.58
CA HIS A 439 -17.96 3.91 -28.77
C HIS A 439 -17.37 5.03 -29.65
N VAL A 440 -16.62 4.69 -30.68
CA VAL A 440 -16.10 5.64 -31.68
C VAL A 440 -17.25 6.32 -32.40
N GLU A 441 -18.25 5.56 -32.86
CA GLU A 441 -19.45 6.09 -33.52
C GLU A 441 -20.26 6.99 -32.59
N ALA A 442 -20.40 6.66 -31.31
CA ALA A 442 -21.05 7.47 -30.30
C ALA A 442 -20.33 8.82 -30.08
N VAL A 443 -18.98 8.81 -30.07
CA VAL A 443 -18.21 10.05 -30.00
C VAL A 443 -18.40 10.89 -31.27
N TRP A 444 -18.31 10.30 -32.46
CA TRP A 444 -18.58 11.05 -33.69
C TRP A 444 -19.98 11.70 -33.67
N ALA A 445 -21.01 10.94 -33.26
CA ALA A 445 -22.36 11.47 -33.10
C ALA A 445 -22.45 12.64 -32.12
N ALA A 446 -21.68 12.59 -31.01
CA ALA A 446 -21.61 13.68 -30.04
C ALA A 446 -21.02 14.98 -30.63
N PHE A 447 -20.09 14.85 -31.58
CA PHE A 447 -19.55 15.98 -32.34
C PHE A 447 -20.41 16.37 -33.57
N GLY A 448 -21.53 15.68 -33.78
CA GLY A 448 -22.39 15.91 -34.94
C GLY A 448 -21.79 15.35 -36.26
N VAL A 449 -20.88 14.41 -36.17
CA VAL A 449 -20.20 13.78 -37.30
C VAL A 449 -20.81 12.42 -37.58
N THR A 450 -20.95 12.10 -38.91
CA THR A 450 -21.29 10.75 -39.36
C THR A 450 -20.17 10.27 -40.30
N ALA A 451 -19.58 9.15 -39.99
CA ALA A 451 -18.51 8.53 -40.78
C ALA A 451 -18.74 7.01 -40.87
N ASP A 452 -18.11 6.38 -41.83
CA ASP A 452 -18.11 4.90 -42.00
C ASP A 452 -16.76 4.37 -41.56
N ILE A 453 -16.75 3.60 -40.47
CA ILE A 453 -15.53 3.11 -39.84
C ILE A 453 -14.76 2.12 -40.74
N GLU A 454 -15.45 1.34 -41.58
CA GLU A 454 -14.78 0.40 -42.50
C GLU A 454 -14.07 1.14 -43.65
N VAL A 455 -14.70 2.19 -44.14
CA VAL A 455 -14.09 3.06 -45.17
C VAL A 455 -12.86 3.76 -44.63
N LEU A 456 -12.96 4.28 -43.42
CA LEU A 456 -11.84 4.97 -42.76
C LEU A 456 -10.71 4.00 -42.42
N ASP A 457 -11.01 2.79 -41.96
CA ASP A 457 -9.98 1.79 -41.58
C ASP A 457 -9.10 1.42 -42.78
N ALA A 458 -9.67 1.35 -43.97
CA ALA A 458 -8.95 1.06 -45.18
C ALA A 458 -8.02 2.21 -45.66
N ALA A 459 -8.25 3.44 -45.23
CA ALA A 459 -7.60 4.64 -45.71
C ALA A 459 -6.73 5.36 -44.67
N THR A 460 -6.93 5.12 -43.39
CA THR A 460 -6.28 5.86 -42.29
C THR A 460 -4.92 5.22 -41.96
N ALA A 461 -3.85 6.05 -42.01
CA ALA A 461 -2.53 5.67 -41.49
C ALA A 461 -2.47 5.77 -39.98
N ASP A 462 -1.47 5.08 -39.38
CA ASP A 462 -1.14 5.27 -37.97
C ASP A 462 -0.64 6.70 -37.70
N ALA A 463 -0.95 7.27 -36.55
CA ALA A 463 -0.59 8.63 -36.16
C ALA A 463 0.67 8.72 -35.30
N LEU A 464 1.46 7.63 -35.25
CA LEU A 464 2.73 7.59 -34.52
C LEU A 464 3.89 8.05 -35.41
N PRO A 465 4.79 8.92 -34.93
CA PRO A 465 5.97 9.34 -35.67
C PRO A 465 6.93 8.15 -35.95
N GLU A 466 7.34 7.95 -37.18
CA GLU A 466 8.18 6.83 -37.57
C GLU A 466 9.52 6.78 -36.82
N GLU A 467 10.10 7.94 -36.54
CA GLU A 467 11.36 8.12 -35.81
C GLU A 467 11.27 7.78 -34.33
N LEU A 468 10.05 7.76 -33.75
CA LEU A 468 9.80 7.40 -32.37
C LEU A 468 9.27 5.98 -32.20
N LEU A 469 9.14 5.22 -33.29
CA LEU A 469 8.69 3.83 -33.17
C LEU A 469 9.74 2.97 -32.45
N ARG A 470 9.28 2.10 -31.57
CA ARG A 470 10.14 1.17 -30.85
C ARG A 470 10.75 0.14 -31.77
N SER A 471 12.09 0.04 -31.79
CA SER A 471 12.84 -0.89 -32.61
C SER A 471 13.49 -2.04 -31.83
N ASP A 472 13.65 -1.90 -30.52
CA ASP A 472 14.25 -2.90 -29.64
C ASP A 472 13.23 -3.96 -29.20
N ALA A 473 13.74 -5.17 -28.93
CA ALA A 473 12.95 -6.24 -28.31
C ALA A 473 12.77 -5.96 -26.81
N TYR A 474 11.66 -6.42 -26.26
CA TYR A 474 11.33 -6.34 -24.82
C TYR A 474 10.61 -7.60 -24.36
N LEU A 475 10.61 -7.87 -23.06
CA LEU A 475 10.01 -9.05 -22.43
C LEU A 475 10.50 -10.35 -23.08
N THR A 476 11.83 -10.43 -23.27
CA THR A 476 12.45 -11.58 -23.95
C THR A 476 12.62 -12.78 -23.04
N HIS A 477 12.54 -12.61 -21.72
CA HIS A 477 12.67 -13.69 -20.75
C HIS A 477 11.56 -14.75 -20.94
N PRO A 478 11.87 -16.06 -20.78
CA PRO A 478 10.92 -17.16 -21.00
C PRO A 478 9.61 -17.05 -20.24
N VAL A 479 9.60 -16.44 -19.05
CA VAL A 479 8.38 -16.26 -18.24
C VAL A 479 7.28 -15.55 -19.04
N PHE A 480 7.62 -14.62 -19.92
CA PHE A 480 6.68 -13.88 -20.76
C PHE A 480 6.21 -14.65 -22.01
N HIS A 481 6.69 -15.88 -22.21
CA HIS A 481 6.38 -16.74 -23.36
C HIS A 481 5.75 -18.08 -22.99
N GLN A 482 5.92 -18.53 -21.73
CA GLN A 482 5.55 -19.89 -21.31
C GLN A 482 4.14 -20.01 -20.71
N HIS A 483 3.57 -18.92 -20.17
CA HIS A 483 2.33 -18.95 -19.38
C HIS A 483 1.14 -18.26 -20.07
N ARG A 484 1.05 -18.38 -21.40
CA ARG A 484 0.10 -17.65 -22.25
C ARG A 484 -1.24 -18.37 -22.48
N SER A 485 -1.43 -19.57 -21.95
CA SER A 485 -2.73 -20.27 -21.98
C SER A 485 -3.36 -20.31 -20.60
N GLU A 486 -4.69 -20.41 -20.53
CA GLU A 486 -5.46 -20.53 -19.29
C GLU A 486 -4.85 -21.58 -18.34
N THR A 487 -4.59 -22.78 -18.84
CA THR A 487 -4.04 -23.87 -18.03
C THR A 487 -2.61 -23.59 -17.56
N ALA A 488 -1.77 -23.01 -18.43
CA ALA A 488 -0.38 -22.69 -18.06
C ALA A 488 -0.33 -21.58 -17.00
N MET A 489 -1.13 -20.53 -17.16
CA MET A 489 -1.24 -19.44 -16.17
C MET A 489 -1.80 -19.94 -14.84
N LEU A 490 -2.89 -20.70 -14.86
CA LEU A 490 -3.48 -21.27 -13.63
C LEU A 490 -2.45 -22.09 -12.84
N ARG A 491 -1.70 -22.96 -13.52
CA ARG A 491 -0.67 -23.78 -12.89
C ARG A 491 0.52 -22.94 -12.39
N TYR A 492 0.89 -21.88 -13.11
CA TYR A 492 1.96 -20.99 -12.68
C TYR A 492 1.57 -20.23 -11.41
N LEU A 493 0.36 -19.64 -11.36
CA LEU A 493 -0.16 -18.97 -10.18
C LEU A 493 -0.24 -19.91 -8.97
N ARG A 494 -0.70 -21.16 -9.17
CA ARG A 494 -0.71 -22.16 -8.12
C ARG A 494 0.70 -22.50 -7.63
N LYS A 495 1.65 -22.72 -8.55
CA LYS A 495 3.04 -23.00 -8.23
C LYS A 495 3.69 -21.88 -7.40
N LEU A 496 3.34 -20.61 -7.68
CA LEU A 496 3.83 -19.48 -6.91
C LEU A 496 3.18 -19.44 -5.52
N ALA A 497 1.87 -19.59 -5.43
CA ALA A 497 1.15 -19.59 -4.15
C ALA A 497 1.63 -20.73 -3.22
N ASP A 498 1.99 -21.90 -3.77
CA ASP A 498 2.51 -23.00 -2.98
C ASP A 498 3.87 -22.72 -2.32
N LYS A 499 4.63 -21.73 -2.82
CA LYS A 499 5.91 -21.28 -2.27
C LYS A 499 5.76 -20.17 -1.21
N ASP A 500 4.54 -19.78 -0.89
CA ASP A 500 4.22 -18.67 0.00
C ASP A 500 3.50 -19.13 1.26
N TYR A 501 3.45 -18.22 2.24
CA TYR A 501 2.68 -18.35 3.47
C TYR A 501 1.71 -17.15 3.59
N ALA A 502 0.44 -17.46 3.83
CA ALA A 502 -0.64 -16.49 4.00
C ALA A 502 -1.63 -17.01 5.06
N LEU A 503 -2.64 -16.22 5.42
CA LEU A 503 -3.60 -16.59 6.48
C LEU A 503 -4.44 -17.84 6.14
N ASP A 504 -4.52 -18.23 4.88
CA ASP A 504 -5.15 -19.49 4.46
C ASP A 504 -4.37 -20.76 4.86
N ARG A 505 -3.13 -20.59 5.35
CA ARG A 505 -2.26 -21.67 5.86
C ARG A 505 -2.17 -21.69 7.37
N GLY A 506 -2.19 -20.55 8.03
CA GLY A 506 -2.07 -20.44 9.48
C GLY A 506 -1.82 -19.02 9.94
N MET A 507 -1.73 -18.85 11.25
CA MET A 507 -1.55 -17.55 11.89
C MET A 507 -0.28 -16.84 11.45
N ILE A 508 -0.37 -15.52 11.30
CA ILE A 508 0.76 -14.62 11.07
C ILE A 508 0.81 -13.63 12.25
N PRO A 509 1.49 -13.97 13.36
CA PRO A 509 1.42 -13.21 14.61
C PRO A 509 2.34 -11.99 14.61
N LEU A 510 2.21 -11.12 13.62
CA LEU A 510 3.05 -9.93 13.45
C LEU A 510 2.61 -8.79 14.36
N GLY A 511 3.40 -8.49 15.37
CA GLY A 511 3.21 -7.32 16.20
C GLY A 511 3.40 -6.02 15.45
N SER A 512 2.61 -4.99 15.83
CA SER A 512 2.49 -3.70 15.19
C SER A 512 1.89 -3.73 13.77
N CYS A 513 1.54 -4.91 13.27
CA CYS A 513 0.90 -5.10 11.97
C CYS A 513 -0.19 -6.16 12.05
N THR A 514 -1.37 -5.75 12.46
CA THR A 514 -2.54 -6.62 12.64
C THR A 514 -2.82 -7.41 11.37
N MET A 515 -2.64 -8.72 11.43
CA MET A 515 -2.98 -9.66 10.35
C MET A 515 -4.41 -10.21 10.56
N LYS A 516 -5.36 -9.31 10.70
CA LYS A 516 -6.76 -9.65 10.87
C LYS A 516 -7.30 -10.27 9.57
N LEU A 517 -7.99 -11.39 9.71
CA LEU A 517 -8.65 -12.02 8.57
C LEU A 517 -9.73 -11.09 8.02
N ASN A 518 -9.75 -10.94 6.71
CA ASN A 518 -10.86 -10.34 5.99
C ASN A 518 -11.78 -11.44 5.43
N ALA A 519 -13.08 -11.32 5.72
CA ALA A 519 -14.06 -12.29 5.26
C ALA A 519 -14.27 -12.23 3.73
N THR A 520 -14.63 -13.37 3.14
CA THR A 520 -14.90 -13.44 1.71
C THR A 520 -16.03 -12.50 1.27
N THR A 521 -17.08 -12.38 2.09
CA THR A 521 -18.20 -11.44 1.87
C THR A 521 -17.72 -9.98 1.77
N GLU A 522 -16.71 -9.60 2.53
CA GLU A 522 -16.14 -8.24 2.50
C GLU A 522 -15.38 -7.98 1.18
N MET A 523 -14.80 -9.02 0.59
CA MET A 523 -14.05 -8.93 -0.67
C MET A 523 -14.94 -8.91 -1.91
N GLU A 524 -16.12 -9.52 -1.87
CA GLU A 524 -16.99 -9.70 -3.05
C GLU A 524 -17.30 -8.40 -3.82
N PRO A 525 -17.64 -7.28 -3.14
CA PRO A 525 -18.02 -6.05 -3.83
C PRO A 525 -16.90 -5.39 -4.63
N VAL A 526 -15.64 -5.67 -4.32
CA VAL A 526 -14.47 -5.04 -4.94
C VAL A 526 -14.41 -5.28 -6.44
N THR A 527 -14.95 -6.41 -6.91
CA THR A 527 -14.95 -6.80 -8.32
C THR A 527 -16.24 -6.49 -9.06
N TRP A 528 -17.24 -5.89 -8.38
CA TRP A 528 -18.47 -5.48 -9.06
C TRP A 528 -18.20 -4.32 -10.02
N PRO A 529 -18.76 -4.36 -11.24
CA PRO A 529 -18.51 -3.32 -12.25
C PRO A 529 -18.82 -1.90 -11.76
N GLU A 530 -19.89 -1.74 -10.97
CA GLU A 530 -20.35 -0.47 -10.44
C GLU A 530 -19.36 0.19 -9.47
N PHE A 531 -18.45 -0.59 -8.88
CA PHE A 531 -17.34 -0.13 -8.06
C PHE A 531 -16.01 -0.20 -8.82
N GLY A 532 -15.74 -1.30 -9.53
CA GLY A 532 -14.45 -1.54 -10.19
C GLY A 532 -14.23 -0.75 -11.47
N GLN A 533 -15.28 -0.38 -12.21
CA GLN A 533 -15.16 0.25 -13.54
C GLN A 533 -15.46 1.75 -13.54
N LEU A 534 -15.77 2.35 -12.40
CA LEU A 534 -16.04 3.78 -12.33
C LEU A 534 -14.74 4.59 -12.44
N HIS A 535 -14.75 5.57 -13.35
CA HIS A 535 -13.59 6.46 -13.53
C HIS A 535 -13.52 7.51 -12.42
N PRO A 536 -12.33 7.84 -11.83
CA PRO A 536 -12.21 8.79 -10.72
C PRO A 536 -12.65 10.22 -11.04
N PHE A 537 -12.61 10.58 -12.32
CA PHE A 537 -13.04 11.91 -12.80
C PHE A 537 -14.38 11.84 -13.56
N ALA A 538 -15.14 10.75 -13.40
CA ALA A 538 -16.53 10.73 -13.84
C ALA A 538 -17.34 11.82 -13.11
N PRO A 539 -18.40 12.37 -13.71
CA PRO A 539 -19.28 13.30 -13.03
C PRO A 539 -19.79 12.76 -11.69
N VAL A 540 -19.84 13.60 -10.67
CA VAL A 540 -20.23 13.19 -9.29
C VAL A 540 -21.62 12.58 -9.24
N GLU A 541 -22.53 13.02 -10.10
CA GLU A 541 -23.88 12.48 -10.23
C GLU A 541 -23.89 11.02 -10.69
N GLN A 542 -22.85 10.56 -11.38
CA GLN A 542 -22.70 9.15 -11.79
C GLN A 542 -22.10 8.27 -10.68
N ALA A 543 -21.58 8.87 -9.61
CA ALA A 543 -20.91 8.20 -8.51
C ALA A 543 -21.69 8.29 -7.19
N GLU A 544 -22.99 8.58 -7.22
CA GLU A 544 -23.79 8.87 -6.02
C GLU A 544 -23.72 7.76 -4.97
N GLY A 545 -23.81 6.51 -5.40
CA GLY A 545 -23.75 5.35 -4.51
C GLY A 545 -22.34 5.22 -3.89
N TYR A 546 -21.31 5.43 -4.67
CA TYR A 546 -19.92 5.37 -4.19
C TYR A 546 -19.63 6.49 -3.19
N LEU A 547 -20.01 7.73 -3.50
CA LEU A 547 -19.82 8.88 -2.63
C LEU A 547 -20.62 8.75 -1.33
N THR A 548 -21.78 8.07 -1.37
CA THR A 548 -22.52 7.72 -0.15
C THR A 548 -21.75 6.73 0.71
N LEU A 549 -21.21 5.66 0.11
CA LEU A 549 -20.37 4.68 0.82
C LEU A 549 -19.16 5.36 1.49
N ILE A 550 -18.47 6.23 0.76
CA ILE A 550 -17.31 7.00 1.26
C ILE A 550 -17.70 7.85 2.47
N ARG A 551 -18.76 8.66 2.34
CA ARG A 551 -19.23 9.52 3.42
C ARG A 551 -19.63 8.72 4.66
N GLU A 552 -20.37 7.62 4.49
CA GLU A 552 -20.76 6.75 5.62
C GLU A 552 -19.53 6.12 6.30
N LEU A 553 -18.51 5.73 5.54
CA LEU A 553 -17.28 5.21 6.10
C LEU A 553 -16.51 6.29 6.87
N GLU A 554 -16.38 7.51 6.33
CA GLU A 554 -15.76 8.64 7.02
C GLU A 554 -16.49 8.96 8.35
N GLU A 555 -17.82 8.97 8.34
CA GLU A 555 -18.66 9.19 9.54
C GLU A 555 -18.45 8.09 10.59
N ARG A 556 -18.41 6.83 10.17
CA ARG A 556 -18.14 5.68 11.07
C ARG A 556 -16.73 5.72 11.65
N LEU A 557 -15.74 6.08 10.85
CA LEU A 557 -14.36 6.25 11.32
C LEU A 557 -14.24 7.44 12.29
N SER A 558 -14.97 8.54 12.05
CA SER A 558 -15.07 9.66 13.00
C SER A 558 -15.65 9.20 14.33
N GLU A 559 -16.75 8.43 14.32
CA GLU A 559 -17.36 7.88 15.54
C GLU A 559 -16.38 7.00 16.32
N VAL A 560 -15.68 6.09 15.62
CA VAL A 560 -14.74 5.15 16.26
C VAL A 560 -13.55 5.86 16.89
N THR A 561 -13.07 6.93 16.26
CA THR A 561 -11.85 7.63 16.70
C THR A 561 -12.11 8.86 17.57
N GLY A 562 -13.34 9.39 17.56
CA GLY A 562 -13.69 10.63 18.27
C GLY A 562 -13.19 11.91 17.58
N TYR A 563 -12.80 11.83 16.31
CA TYR A 563 -12.47 13.00 15.50
C TYR A 563 -13.71 13.61 14.86
N ASP A 564 -13.62 14.91 14.53
CA ASP A 564 -14.73 15.65 13.94
C ASP A 564 -14.85 15.45 12.44
N LYS A 565 -13.71 15.14 11.76
CA LYS A 565 -13.68 14.90 10.32
C LYS A 565 -12.61 13.86 9.95
N VAL A 566 -12.93 13.03 8.97
CA VAL A 566 -12.01 12.08 8.37
C VAL A 566 -11.92 12.35 6.87
N SER A 567 -10.73 12.19 6.27
CA SER A 567 -10.52 12.13 4.83
C SER A 567 -9.92 10.77 4.47
N ILE A 568 -10.50 10.11 3.49
CA ILE A 568 -10.01 8.81 3.00
C ILE A 568 -9.04 8.94 1.82
N GLN A 569 -8.68 10.14 1.41
CA GLN A 569 -7.85 10.38 0.22
C GLN A 569 -6.45 9.75 0.31
N PRO A 570 -5.75 9.71 1.48
CA PRO A 570 -4.42 9.13 1.52
C PRO A 570 -4.43 7.65 1.13
N ASN A 571 -3.63 7.29 0.11
CA ASN A 571 -3.55 5.94 -0.45
C ASN A 571 -2.50 5.04 0.21
N ALA A 572 -2.05 5.40 1.40
CA ALA A 572 -1.25 4.59 2.33
C ALA A 572 -1.26 5.23 3.72
N GLY A 573 -0.95 4.48 4.78
CA GLY A 573 -0.80 5.03 6.13
C GLY A 573 0.23 6.15 6.21
N SER A 574 1.38 5.98 5.56
CA SER A 574 2.41 7.01 5.50
C SER A 574 1.97 8.29 4.77
N GLN A 575 1.04 8.18 3.82
CA GLN A 575 0.42 9.35 3.18
C GLN A 575 -0.59 10.03 4.11
N GLY A 576 -1.28 9.26 4.95
CA GLY A 576 -2.10 9.80 6.04
C GLY A 576 -1.26 10.54 7.08
N GLU A 577 -0.07 10.02 7.42
CA GLU A 577 0.89 10.72 8.27
C GLU A 577 1.27 12.09 7.67
N LEU A 578 1.66 12.08 6.39
CA LEU A 578 2.03 13.32 5.69
C LEU A 578 0.86 14.30 5.63
N ALA A 579 -0.33 13.84 5.27
CA ALA A 579 -1.53 14.67 5.21
C ALA A 579 -1.85 15.34 6.54
N GLY A 580 -1.79 14.60 7.64
CA GLY A 580 -2.01 15.10 8.98
C GLY A 580 -0.97 16.16 9.41
N LEU A 581 0.30 15.91 9.12
CA LEU A 581 1.37 16.86 9.45
C LEU A 581 1.31 18.13 8.60
N LEU A 582 0.93 18.01 7.31
CA LEU A 582 0.67 19.19 6.45
C LEU A 582 -0.51 20.01 6.97
N ALA A 583 -1.58 19.37 7.42
CA ALA A 583 -2.72 20.05 8.02
C ALA A 583 -2.33 20.81 9.29
N VAL A 584 -1.53 20.21 10.17
CA VAL A 584 -0.98 20.89 11.38
C VAL A 584 -0.12 22.08 10.97
N ARG A 585 0.74 21.94 9.98
CA ARG A 585 1.59 23.02 9.51
C ARG A 585 0.77 24.18 8.90
N ALA A 586 -0.24 23.85 8.09
CA ALA A 586 -1.14 24.83 7.50
C ALA A 586 -1.93 25.59 8.58
N TYR A 587 -2.39 24.88 9.62
CA TYR A 587 -3.04 25.49 10.78
C TYR A 587 -2.14 26.51 11.48
N HIS A 588 -0.89 26.18 11.80
CA HIS A 588 0.04 27.10 12.44
C HIS A 588 0.32 28.32 11.57
N ARG A 589 0.52 28.14 10.27
CA ARG A 589 0.70 29.26 9.33
C ARG A 589 -0.52 30.17 9.26
N ALA A 590 -1.70 29.59 9.20
CA ALA A 590 -2.95 30.38 9.17
C ALA A 590 -3.14 31.22 10.44
N ASN A 591 -2.57 30.77 11.56
CA ASN A 591 -2.57 31.52 12.82
C ASN A 591 -1.37 32.51 12.96
N GLY A 592 -0.50 32.61 11.97
CA GLY A 592 0.68 33.48 12.00
C GLY A 592 1.88 32.89 12.75
N ASP A 593 1.88 31.62 13.05
CA ASP A 593 2.89 30.88 13.82
C ASP A 593 3.84 30.09 12.91
N GLU A 594 4.36 30.73 11.86
CA GLU A 594 5.21 30.07 10.85
C GLU A 594 6.51 29.47 11.44
N GLN A 595 6.97 29.97 12.60
CA GLN A 595 8.14 29.47 13.33
C GLN A 595 7.90 28.11 13.97
N ARG A 596 6.65 27.65 14.14
CA ARG A 596 6.33 26.33 14.68
C ARG A 596 6.62 25.23 13.68
N THR A 597 7.85 24.70 13.76
CA THR A 597 8.34 23.68 12.83
C THR A 597 8.96 22.46 13.54
N VAL A 598 9.03 22.46 14.87
CA VAL A 598 9.58 21.34 15.63
C VAL A 598 8.53 20.24 15.80
N CYS A 599 8.90 19.02 15.42
CA CYS A 599 8.15 17.79 15.67
C CYS A 599 8.87 16.95 16.71
N LEU A 600 8.25 16.75 17.87
CA LEU A 600 8.77 15.84 18.91
C LEU A 600 8.33 14.42 18.55
N ILE A 601 9.27 13.47 18.64
CA ILE A 601 9.01 12.05 18.30
C ILE A 601 9.69 11.15 19.32
N PRO A 602 8.98 10.23 20.01
CA PRO A 602 9.60 9.24 20.89
C PRO A 602 10.60 8.36 20.14
N SER A 603 11.69 7.98 20.79
CA SER A 603 12.75 7.14 20.20
C SER A 603 12.26 5.75 19.77
N SER A 604 11.13 5.28 20.31
CA SER A 604 10.46 4.03 19.96
C SER A 604 9.51 4.12 18.77
N ALA A 605 9.22 5.34 18.28
CA ALA A 605 8.25 5.54 17.18
C ALA A 605 8.67 4.82 15.90
N HIS A 606 7.68 4.49 15.07
CA HIS A 606 7.92 3.90 13.76
C HIS A 606 8.75 4.84 12.88
N GLY A 607 9.63 4.27 12.03
CA GLY A 607 10.53 5.08 11.18
C GLY A 607 9.82 5.98 10.18
N THR A 608 8.58 5.68 9.79
CA THR A 608 7.76 6.51 8.90
C THR A 608 7.41 7.86 9.54
N ASN A 609 7.23 7.92 10.87
CA ASN A 609 6.89 9.16 11.57
C ASN A 609 7.96 10.23 11.36
N ALA A 610 9.22 9.88 11.58
CA ALA A 610 10.34 10.81 11.37
C ALA A 610 10.49 11.20 9.89
N ALA A 611 10.31 10.24 8.96
CA ALA A 611 10.38 10.49 7.53
C ALA A 611 9.26 11.44 7.07
N SER A 612 8.02 11.23 7.54
CA SER A 612 6.86 12.08 7.23
C SER A 612 7.03 13.49 7.77
N ALA A 613 7.59 13.64 8.99
CA ALA A 613 7.87 14.95 9.58
C ALA A 613 8.88 15.74 8.74
N VAL A 614 9.97 15.09 8.29
CA VAL A 614 10.96 15.73 7.40
C VAL A 614 10.33 16.12 6.06
N MET A 615 9.48 15.26 5.47
CA MET A 615 8.77 15.57 4.22
C MET A 615 7.76 16.71 4.37
N ALA A 616 7.19 16.89 5.57
CA ALA A 616 6.36 18.04 5.90
C ALA A 616 7.18 19.31 6.23
N GLY A 617 8.50 19.28 6.06
CA GLY A 617 9.39 20.40 6.34
C GLY A 617 9.57 20.68 7.83
N MET A 618 9.38 19.70 8.70
CA MET A 618 9.55 19.83 10.14
C MET A 618 10.91 19.35 10.60
N LYS A 619 11.39 19.95 11.70
CA LYS A 619 12.61 19.54 12.40
C LYS A 619 12.29 18.47 13.44
N VAL A 620 12.79 17.28 13.25
CA VAL A 620 12.61 16.19 14.21
C VAL A 620 13.48 16.38 15.44
N VAL A 621 12.86 16.31 16.62
CA VAL A 621 13.52 16.28 17.93
C VAL A 621 13.09 15.01 18.65
N VAL A 622 14.05 14.16 18.98
CA VAL A 622 13.77 12.86 19.59
C VAL A 622 13.56 13.02 21.10
N VAL A 623 12.48 12.44 21.61
CA VAL A 623 12.18 12.28 23.03
C VAL A 623 12.59 10.88 23.47
N LYS A 624 13.25 10.77 24.63
CA LYS A 624 13.66 9.47 25.17
C LYS A 624 12.48 8.60 25.56
N THR A 625 12.71 7.30 25.54
CA THR A 625 11.83 6.28 26.13
C THR A 625 12.43 5.88 27.47
N ALA A 626 11.59 5.76 28.49
CA ALA A 626 11.98 5.28 29.82
C ALA A 626 12.20 3.75 29.82
N ASP A 627 12.76 3.22 30.93
CA ASP A 627 13.11 1.80 31.05
C ASP A 627 11.88 0.88 31.06
N ASP A 628 10.70 1.39 31.42
CA ASP A 628 9.40 0.70 31.41
C ASP A 628 8.73 0.69 30.04
N GLY A 629 9.29 1.37 29.05
CA GLY A 629 8.76 1.48 27.70
C GLY A 629 7.82 2.67 27.47
N GLU A 630 7.53 3.48 28.49
CA GLU A 630 6.75 4.71 28.35
C GLU A 630 7.61 5.87 27.83
N VAL A 631 6.96 6.96 27.43
CA VAL A 631 7.67 8.21 27.09
C VAL A 631 8.30 8.78 28.34
N ASP A 632 9.60 9.10 28.30
CA ASP A 632 10.30 9.76 29.41
C ASP A 632 9.70 11.15 29.65
N ALA A 633 8.86 11.27 30.69
CA ALA A 633 8.11 12.49 31.00
C ALA A 633 9.03 13.68 31.35
N ASP A 634 10.19 13.45 31.93
CA ASP A 634 11.13 14.51 32.27
C ASP A 634 11.86 15.02 31.04
N ASP A 635 12.30 14.13 30.15
CA ASP A 635 12.92 14.51 28.86
C ASP A 635 11.87 15.20 27.96
N LEU A 636 10.63 14.72 27.91
CA LEU A 636 9.55 15.36 27.16
C LEU A 636 9.31 16.79 27.64
N ARG A 637 9.17 16.99 28.96
CA ARG A 637 8.96 18.32 29.56
C ARG A 637 10.12 19.25 29.27
N ALA A 638 11.35 18.78 29.37
CA ALA A 638 12.55 19.55 29.03
C ALA A 638 12.58 19.94 27.54
N LYS A 639 12.18 19.04 26.64
CA LYS A 639 12.10 19.31 25.19
C LYS A 639 10.99 20.30 24.84
N ILE A 640 9.82 20.18 25.47
CA ILE A 640 8.70 21.13 25.30
C ILE A 640 9.16 22.52 25.71
N GLU A 641 9.79 22.68 26.88
CA GLU A 641 10.28 23.98 27.35
C GLU A 641 11.38 24.54 26.45
N GLN A 642 12.31 23.70 26.01
CA GLN A 642 13.41 24.09 25.09
C GLN A 642 12.89 24.63 23.75
N HIS A 643 11.78 24.10 23.26
CA HIS A 643 11.22 24.39 21.93
C HIS A 643 9.83 25.04 21.98
N ARG A 644 9.43 25.59 23.11
CA ARG A 644 8.07 26.11 23.38
C ARG A 644 7.51 26.96 22.24
N ASP A 645 8.29 27.90 21.74
CA ASP A 645 7.86 28.83 20.69
C ASP A 645 7.92 28.23 19.28
N GLU A 646 8.65 27.14 19.11
CA GLU A 646 8.86 26.47 17.81
C GLU A 646 8.07 25.14 17.71
N LEU A 647 7.46 24.68 18.80
CA LEU A 647 6.78 23.39 18.85
C LEU A 647 5.55 23.39 17.97
N ALA A 648 5.58 22.59 16.91
CA ALA A 648 4.44 22.37 16.02
C ALA A 648 3.59 21.20 16.47
N VAL A 649 4.23 20.05 16.75
CA VAL A 649 3.51 18.80 16.99
C VAL A 649 4.36 17.82 17.81
N LEU A 650 3.68 17.01 18.64
CA LEU A 650 4.20 15.75 19.17
C LEU A 650 3.56 14.60 18.37
N MET A 651 4.36 13.69 17.81
CA MET A 651 3.86 12.42 17.26
C MET A 651 4.05 11.31 18.30
N ILE A 652 2.97 10.69 18.72
CA ILE A 652 2.97 9.59 19.69
C ILE A 652 2.17 8.41 19.14
N THR A 653 2.66 7.19 19.33
CA THR A 653 1.92 5.96 19.01
C THR A 653 1.11 5.51 20.23
N TYR A 654 -0.17 5.17 20.05
CA TYR A 654 -1.01 4.74 21.16
C TYR A 654 -1.97 3.59 20.75
N PRO A 655 -2.02 2.46 21.52
CA PRO A 655 -1.08 2.09 22.59
C PRO A 655 0.37 2.14 22.12
N SER A 656 1.31 2.21 23.07
CA SER A 656 2.73 2.42 22.73
C SER A 656 3.27 1.28 21.85
N THR A 657 4.33 1.56 21.08
CA THR A 657 5.04 0.54 20.29
C THR A 657 5.61 -0.60 21.14
N HIS A 658 5.57 -0.49 22.46
CA HIS A 658 5.98 -1.52 23.41
C HIS A 658 4.83 -2.47 23.81
N GLY A 659 3.64 -2.31 23.21
CA GLY A 659 2.47 -3.16 23.46
C GLY A 659 1.78 -2.87 24.79
N VAL A 660 1.93 -1.67 25.35
CA VAL A 660 1.33 -1.26 26.62
C VAL A 660 0.53 0.03 26.49
N PHE A 661 -0.47 0.20 27.36
CA PHE A 661 -1.20 1.47 27.48
C PHE A 661 -0.43 2.41 28.41
N GLU A 662 0.02 3.56 27.89
CA GLU A 662 0.61 4.60 28.73
C GLU A 662 -0.45 5.27 29.59
N GLU A 663 -0.26 5.32 30.93
CA GLU A 663 -1.23 5.86 31.86
C GLU A 663 -1.34 7.39 31.75
N HIS A 664 -0.26 8.06 31.35
CA HIS A 664 -0.13 9.51 31.36
C HIS A 664 -0.39 10.19 30.01
N VAL A 665 -0.95 9.48 29.03
CA VAL A 665 -1.14 10.01 27.68
C VAL A 665 -1.95 11.31 27.65
N ALA A 666 -3.00 11.42 28.46
CA ALA A 666 -3.81 12.65 28.52
C ALA A 666 -3.01 13.84 29.07
N ASP A 667 -2.18 13.63 30.09
CA ASP A 667 -1.31 14.66 30.63
C ASP A 667 -0.21 15.09 29.64
N ILE A 668 0.32 14.13 28.86
CA ILE A 668 1.26 14.38 27.77
C ILE A 668 0.61 15.30 26.72
N CYS A 669 -0.62 14.97 26.30
CA CYS A 669 -1.36 15.79 25.35
C CYS A 669 -1.59 17.21 25.88
N ALA A 670 -2.03 17.34 27.13
CA ALA A 670 -2.28 18.63 27.77
C ALA A 670 -1.01 19.50 27.80
N GLN A 671 0.15 18.95 28.15
CA GLN A 671 1.42 19.69 28.19
C GLN A 671 1.82 20.24 26.81
N VAL A 672 1.59 19.48 25.75
CA VAL A 672 1.85 19.90 24.37
C VAL A 672 0.91 21.04 23.96
N HIS A 673 -0.37 20.93 24.29
CA HIS A 673 -1.37 21.99 24.03
C HIS A 673 -1.06 23.27 24.78
N GLU A 674 -0.66 23.20 26.05
CA GLU A 674 -0.23 24.36 26.86
C GLU A 674 0.96 25.12 26.24
N ALA A 675 1.80 24.39 25.50
CA ALA A 675 2.91 24.98 24.76
C ALA A 675 2.50 25.49 23.36
N GLY A 676 1.22 25.32 22.96
CA GLY A 676 0.70 25.76 21.66
C GLY A 676 0.96 24.78 20.52
N GLY A 677 1.49 23.59 20.81
CA GLY A 677 1.66 22.49 19.84
C GLY A 677 0.38 21.68 19.63
N GLN A 678 0.38 20.83 18.61
CA GLN A 678 -0.67 19.86 18.34
C GLN A 678 -0.23 18.45 18.72
N VAL A 679 -1.16 17.52 18.91
CA VAL A 679 -0.86 16.12 19.19
C VAL A 679 -1.28 15.25 18.01
N TYR A 680 -0.31 14.60 17.41
CA TYR A 680 -0.50 13.57 16.42
C TYR A 680 -0.45 12.19 17.09
N VAL A 681 -1.57 11.49 17.13
CA VAL A 681 -1.62 10.11 17.62
C VAL A 681 -1.49 9.16 16.42
N ASP A 682 -0.40 8.41 16.37
CA ASP A 682 -0.26 7.32 15.40
C ASP A 682 -1.30 6.25 15.71
N GLY A 683 -2.39 6.27 14.95
CA GLY A 683 -3.53 5.38 15.04
C GLY A 683 -3.51 4.29 13.96
N ALA A 684 -2.33 4.00 13.40
CA ALA A 684 -2.17 2.95 12.39
C ALA A 684 -2.79 1.63 12.83
N ASN A 685 -2.69 1.30 14.11
CA ASN A 685 -3.32 0.14 14.74
C ASN A 685 -4.25 0.59 15.88
N LEU A 686 -5.56 0.41 15.69
CA LEU A 686 -6.58 0.66 16.69
C LEU A 686 -7.11 -0.61 17.37
N ASN A 687 -6.43 -1.74 17.21
CA ASN A 687 -6.96 -3.05 17.63
C ASN A 687 -7.14 -3.20 19.15
N ALA A 688 -6.56 -2.30 19.94
CA ALA A 688 -6.78 -2.23 21.40
C ALA A 688 -7.69 -1.06 21.82
N LEU A 689 -8.20 -0.24 20.89
CA LEU A 689 -8.92 1.00 21.23
C LEU A 689 -10.38 0.99 20.83
N VAL A 690 -10.76 0.36 19.70
CA VAL A 690 -12.13 0.45 19.16
C VAL A 690 -13.18 0.03 20.20
N GLY A 691 -14.07 0.95 20.53
CA GLY A 691 -15.13 0.75 21.53
C GLY A 691 -14.67 0.82 22.99
N LEU A 692 -13.37 0.98 23.25
CA LEU A 692 -12.78 1.13 24.60
C LEU A 692 -12.26 2.55 24.86
N ALA A 693 -11.61 3.17 23.87
CA ALA A 693 -11.07 4.52 23.94
C ALA A 693 -11.10 5.19 22.57
N LYS A 694 -11.13 6.51 22.55
CA LYS A 694 -11.17 7.33 21.32
C LYS A 694 -10.01 8.33 21.33
N PRO A 695 -9.06 8.28 20.37
CA PRO A 695 -7.91 9.18 20.32
C PRO A 695 -8.27 10.66 20.38
N GLY A 696 -9.32 11.08 19.66
CA GLY A 696 -9.82 12.47 19.69
C GLY A 696 -10.35 12.93 21.04
N HIS A 697 -10.68 12.02 21.97
CA HIS A 697 -11.21 12.37 23.29
C HIS A 697 -10.12 12.49 24.37
N PHE A 698 -9.02 11.75 24.27
CA PHE A 698 -7.95 11.84 25.26
C PHE A 698 -6.86 12.86 24.91
N GLY A 699 -7.05 13.64 23.84
CA GLY A 699 -6.19 14.78 23.51
C GLY A 699 -5.48 14.70 22.15
N GLY A 700 -5.75 13.70 21.31
CA GLY A 700 -5.27 13.66 19.94
C GLY A 700 -5.97 14.73 19.08
N ASP A 701 -5.21 15.48 18.30
CA ASP A 701 -5.72 16.46 17.34
C ASP A 701 -5.83 15.87 15.93
N VAL A 702 -4.97 14.91 15.62
CA VAL A 702 -4.90 14.25 14.31
C VAL A 702 -4.39 12.82 14.47
N SER A 703 -4.93 11.91 13.66
CA SER A 703 -4.43 10.54 13.51
C SER A 703 -4.53 10.10 12.06
N HIS A 704 -3.59 9.25 11.61
CA HIS A 704 -3.87 8.41 10.47
C HIS A 704 -4.34 7.03 10.93
N LEU A 705 -5.03 6.33 10.04
CA LEU A 705 -5.52 4.98 10.27
C LEU A 705 -5.00 4.06 9.16
N ASN A 706 -4.70 2.80 9.48
CA ASN A 706 -4.45 1.79 8.46
C ASN A 706 -5.64 0.83 8.38
N LEU A 707 -6.51 0.99 7.38
CA LEU A 707 -7.69 0.13 7.25
C LEU A 707 -7.32 -1.33 6.97
N HIS A 708 -6.11 -1.59 6.48
CA HIS A 708 -5.55 -2.93 6.31
C HIS A 708 -5.02 -3.58 7.62
N LYS A 709 -5.27 -2.96 8.77
CA LYS A 709 -5.02 -3.53 10.09
C LYS A 709 -6.35 -3.78 10.81
N THR A 710 -6.87 -2.81 11.53
CA THR A 710 -8.07 -2.95 12.36
C THR A 710 -9.37 -3.15 11.56
N PHE A 711 -9.44 -2.69 10.30
CA PHE A 711 -10.68 -2.65 9.50
C PHE A 711 -10.68 -3.58 8.28
N CYS A 712 -9.96 -4.69 8.36
CA CYS A 712 -10.03 -5.87 7.47
C CYS A 712 -9.63 -5.68 5.99
N ILE A 713 -9.12 -4.54 5.53
CA ILE A 713 -8.55 -4.50 4.18
C ILE A 713 -7.36 -5.45 4.15
N PRO A 714 -7.24 -6.32 3.13
CA PRO A 714 -6.18 -7.33 3.09
C PRO A 714 -4.80 -6.71 2.92
N HIS A 715 -3.77 -7.37 3.46
CA HIS A 715 -2.38 -6.91 3.34
C HIS A 715 -1.78 -7.07 1.95
N GLY A 716 -2.26 -8.04 1.15
CA GLY A 716 -1.91 -8.21 -0.25
C GLY A 716 -0.40 -8.33 -0.54
N GLY A 717 0.38 -8.84 0.41
CA GLY A 717 1.85 -8.90 0.28
C GLY A 717 2.58 -7.57 0.49
N GLY A 718 1.88 -6.55 0.99
CA GLY A 718 2.41 -5.19 1.21
C GLY A 718 1.63 -4.10 0.49
N GLY A 719 0.37 -4.27 0.37
CA GLY A 719 -0.67 -3.46 -0.27
C GLY A 719 -1.68 -4.34 -1.00
N PRO A 720 -2.95 -3.89 -1.02
CA PRO A 720 -3.40 -2.51 -1.26
C PRO A 720 -3.24 -1.58 -0.07
N GLY A 721 -2.88 -0.32 -0.34
CA GLY A 721 -2.72 0.73 0.65
C GLY A 721 -3.91 1.67 0.71
N VAL A 722 -4.32 2.03 1.93
CA VAL A 722 -5.23 3.14 2.22
C VAL A 722 -4.97 3.60 3.65
N GLY A 723 -4.93 4.91 3.87
CA GLY A 723 -4.56 5.49 5.16
C GLY A 723 -5.37 6.73 5.50
N PRO A 724 -6.67 6.61 5.86
CA PRO A 724 -7.47 7.77 6.24
C PRO A 724 -6.81 8.61 7.31
N VAL A 725 -7.03 9.92 7.24
CA VAL A 725 -6.59 10.88 8.24
C VAL A 725 -7.81 11.50 8.94
N GLY A 726 -7.88 11.34 10.26
CA GLY A 726 -8.90 11.91 11.13
C GLY A 726 -8.35 13.12 11.88
N VAL A 727 -9.14 14.18 11.99
CA VAL A 727 -8.73 15.43 12.61
C VAL A 727 -9.83 16.05 13.46
N ARG A 728 -9.44 16.86 14.45
CA ARG A 728 -10.35 17.73 15.18
C ARG A 728 -10.79 18.91 14.33
N ALA A 729 -11.91 19.55 14.70
CA ALA A 729 -12.59 20.58 13.95
C ALA A 729 -11.69 21.72 13.46
N HIS A 730 -10.70 22.14 14.26
CA HIS A 730 -9.80 23.25 13.91
C HIS A 730 -8.80 22.89 12.82
N LEU A 731 -8.52 21.59 12.58
CA LEU A 731 -7.65 21.10 11.51
C LEU A 731 -8.43 20.70 10.25
N ALA A 732 -9.74 20.49 10.35
CA ALA A 732 -10.59 20.07 9.23
C ALA A 732 -10.50 20.97 7.98
N PRO A 733 -10.37 22.33 8.09
CA PRO A 733 -10.18 23.19 6.93
C PRO A 733 -8.91 22.95 6.11
N TYR A 734 -7.96 22.20 6.65
CA TYR A 734 -6.65 21.94 6.03
C TYR A 734 -6.47 20.50 5.55
N LEU A 735 -7.54 19.68 5.57
CA LEU A 735 -7.50 18.33 5.00
C LEU A 735 -7.20 18.37 3.49
N PRO A 736 -6.68 17.28 2.91
CA PRO A 736 -6.40 17.23 1.47
C PRO A 736 -7.62 17.57 0.62
N ASN A 737 -7.40 18.31 -0.47
CA ASN A 737 -8.38 18.58 -1.52
C ASN A 737 -7.89 18.06 -2.87
N HIS A 738 -8.61 18.39 -3.99
CA HIS A 738 -8.22 17.90 -5.30
C HIS A 738 -8.60 18.89 -6.41
N PRO A 739 -7.69 19.23 -7.35
CA PRO A 739 -7.93 20.27 -8.34
C PRO A 739 -9.02 19.89 -9.37
N LEU A 740 -9.15 18.60 -9.70
CA LEU A 740 -10.14 18.10 -10.66
C LEU A 740 -11.46 17.68 -10.01
N GLN A 741 -11.56 17.67 -8.67
CA GLN A 741 -12.75 17.27 -7.95
C GLN A 741 -12.91 18.11 -6.67
N PRO A 742 -13.53 19.28 -6.77
CA PRO A 742 -13.66 20.21 -5.62
C PRO A 742 -14.42 19.63 -4.42
N THR A 743 -15.25 18.60 -4.65
CA THR A 743 -16.02 17.96 -3.57
C THR A 743 -15.19 16.97 -2.73
N ALA A 744 -13.95 16.67 -3.12
CA ALA A 744 -13.09 15.70 -2.43
C ALA A 744 -12.45 16.23 -1.15
N GLY A 745 -12.52 17.56 -0.89
CA GLY A 745 -11.95 18.17 0.31
C GLY A 745 -12.29 19.64 0.44
N PRO A 746 -11.80 20.31 1.49
CA PRO A 746 -12.08 21.72 1.74
C PRO A 746 -11.34 22.63 0.74
N GLU A 747 -11.91 23.79 0.44
CA GLU A 747 -11.30 24.79 -0.46
C GLU A 747 -9.92 25.24 0.03
N THR A 748 -9.75 25.37 1.35
CA THR A 748 -8.49 25.77 2.02
C THR A 748 -7.53 24.61 2.28
N GLY A 749 -7.79 23.44 1.70
CA GLY A 749 -6.96 22.25 1.91
C GLY A 749 -5.53 22.39 1.41
N VAL A 750 -4.67 21.51 1.91
CA VAL A 750 -3.22 21.53 1.65
C VAL A 750 -2.80 21.05 0.27
N GLY A 751 -3.73 20.71 -0.60
CA GLY A 751 -3.47 20.08 -1.88
C GLY A 751 -3.68 18.55 -1.86
N PRO A 752 -3.63 17.90 -3.03
CA PRO A 752 -3.85 16.46 -3.12
C PRO A 752 -2.64 15.67 -2.60
N ILE A 753 -2.93 14.62 -1.85
CA ILE A 753 -1.92 13.67 -1.35
C ILE A 753 -1.76 12.49 -2.31
N SER A 754 -2.81 12.16 -3.05
CA SER A 754 -2.84 11.11 -4.08
C SER A 754 -3.33 11.66 -5.41
N ALA A 755 -3.01 10.97 -6.51
CA ALA A 755 -3.46 11.35 -7.84
C ALA A 755 -4.98 11.25 -8.01
N ALA A 756 -5.64 10.31 -7.31
CA ALA A 756 -7.09 10.17 -7.32
C ALA A 756 -7.75 10.95 -6.16
N PRO A 757 -8.94 11.52 -6.37
CA PRO A 757 -9.64 12.35 -5.36
C PRO A 757 -9.94 11.62 -4.05
N TRP A 758 -10.19 10.32 -4.11
CA TRP A 758 -10.51 9.46 -2.96
C TRP A 758 -9.50 8.31 -2.80
N GLY A 759 -8.28 8.50 -3.30
CA GLY A 759 -7.17 7.57 -3.11
C GLY A 759 -7.47 6.15 -3.59
N SER A 760 -7.39 5.18 -2.68
CA SER A 760 -7.65 3.77 -2.97
C SER A 760 -9.13 3.40 -2.79
N ALA A 761 -10.03 4.10 -3.47
CA ALA A 761 -11.48 3.95 -3.28
C ALA A 761 -11.97 2.51 -3.50
N GLY A 762 -11.40 1.78 -4.47
CA GLY A 762 -11.86 0.44 -4.87
C GLY A 762 -11.89 -0.61 -3.77
N ILE A 763 -11.16 -0.40 -2.67
CA ILE A 763 -11.13 -1.32 -1.52
C ILE A 763 -11.91 -0.83 -0.29
N LEU A 764 -12.52 0.35 -0.34
CA LEU A 764 -13.31 0.88 0.78
C LEU A 764 -14.57 0.05 1.09
N PRO A 765 -15.20 -0.61 0.12
CA PRO A 765 -16.33 -1.53 0.42
C PRO A 765 -15.98 -2.59 1.47
N ILE A 766 -14.72 -3.03 1.57
CA ILE A 766 -14.26 -4.01 2.57
C ILE A 766 -14.47 -3.49 3.99
N SER A 767 -13.90 -2.33 4.31
CA SER A 767 -14.02 -1.75 5.66
C SER A 767 -15.45 -1.28 5.96
N TRP A 768 -16.17 -0.77 4.96
CA TRP A 768 -17.59 -0.44 5.10
C TRP A 768 -18.40 -1.67 5.50
N SER A 769 -18.16 -2.81 4.81
CA SER A 769 -18.81 -4.10 5.10
C SER A 769 -18.45 -4.61 6.49
N TYR A 770 -17.18 -4.59 6.86
CA TYR A 770 -16.72 -5.04 8.18
C TYR A 770 -17.42 -4.30 9.32
N VAL A 771 -17.46 -2.96 9.27
CA VAL A 771 -18.16 -2.16 10.29
C VAL A 771 -19.64 -2.47 10.31
N ARG A 772 -20.25 -2.72 9.15
CA ARG A 772 -21.66 -3.00 9.01
C ARG A 772 -22.06 -4.40 9.50
N LEU A 773 -21.16 -5.38 9.28
CA LEU A 773 -21.33 -6.75 9.76
C LEU A 773 -21.17 -6.86 11.28
N MET A 774 -20.21 -6.13 11.85
CA MET A 774 -19.86 -6.20 13.26
C MET A 774 -20.77 -5.32 14.15
N GLY A 775 -21.17 -4.14 13.67
CA GLY A 775 -21.82 -3.13 14.50
C GLY A 775 -20.95 -2.66 15.66
N GLY A 776 -21.46 -1.75 16.49
CA GLY A 776 -20.69 -1.19 17.61
C GLY A 776 -20.28 -2.21 18.66
N GLU A 777 -21.19 -3.11 19.04
CA GLU A 777 -20.93 -4.15 20.05
C GLU A 777 -19.92 -5.20 19.53
N GLY A 778 -20.06 -5.64 18.27
CA GLY A 778 -19.14 -6.61 17.69
C GLY A 778 -17.71 -6.04 17.53
N LEU A 779 -17.57 -4.77 17.15
CA LEU A 779 -16.28 -4.11 17.09
C LEU A 779 -15.61 -4.00 18.48
N LYS A 780 -16.37 -3.61 19.50
CA LYS A 780 -15.88 -3.57 20.90
C LYS A 780 -15.43 -4.95 21.35
N ARG A 781 -16.23 -5.99 21.07
CA ARG A 781 -15.88 -7.36 21.44
C ARG A 781 -14.65 -7.87 20.71
N ALA A 782 -14.48 -7.54 19.44
CA ALA A 782 -13.27 -7.85 18.70
C ALA A 782 -12.03 -7.26 19.39
N THR A 783 -12.10 -5.98 19.79
CA THR A 783 -11.02 -5.34 20.56
C THR A 783 -10.75 -6.05 21.89
N GLN A 784 -11.78 -6.39 22.64
CA GLN A 784 -11.64 -7.10 23.92
C GLN A 784 -10.97 -8.47 23.75
N VAL A 785 -11.33 -9.20 22.70
CA VAL A 785 -10.74 -10.51 22.40
C VAL A 785 -9.29 -10.38 21.89
N ALA A 786 -8.97 -9.31 21.13
CA ALA A 786 -7.58 -9.01 20.75
C ALA A 786 -6.69 -8.79 21.99
N VAL A 787 -7.17 -8.02 22.96
CA VAL A 787 -6.48 -7.81 24.24
C VAL A 787 -6.36 -9.13 25.02
N LEU A 788 -7.42 -9.96 25.05
CA LEU A 788 -7.38 -11.27 25.69
C LEU A 788 -6.35 -12.19 25.04
N GLY A 789 -6.31 -12.26 23.71
CA GLY A 789 -5.36 -13.11 22.96
C GLY A 789 -3.90 -12.78 23.25
N ALA A 790 -3.57 -11.49 23.26
CA ALA A 790 -2.20 -11.03 23.58
C ALA A 790 -1.81 -11.36 25.04
N ASN A 791 -2.71 -11.10 26.00
CA ASN A 791 -2.46 -11.42 27.40
C ASN A 791 -2.40 -12.93 27.64
N TYR A 792 -3.18 -13.74 26.94
CA TYR A 792 -3.11 -15.19 27.00
C TYR A 792 -1.75 -15.71 26.54
N ILE A 793 -1.26 -15.24 25.37
CA ILE A 793 0.08 -15.61 24.86
C ILE A 793 1.17 -15.15 25.82
N ALA A 794 1.12 -13.90 26.29
CA ALA A 794 2.08 -13.37 27.24
C ALA A 794 2.15 -14.27 28.49
N LYS A 795 1.01 -14.65 29.06
CA LYS A 795 0.94 -15.50 30.26
C LYS A 795 1.40 -16.94 30.00
N ARG A 796 1.11 -17.51 28.83
CA ARG A 796 1.56 -18.84 28.42
C ARG A 796 3.07 -18.90 28.25
N LEU A 797 3.67 -17.85 27.68
CA LEU A 797 5.09 -17.80 27.36
C LEU A 797 5.98 -17.29 28.50
N GLU A 798 5.43 -16.52 29.48
CA GLU A 798 6.17 -15.93 30.60
C GLU A 798 7.10 -16.90 31.34
N PRO A 799 6.72 -18.18 31.63
CA PRO A 799 7.60 -19.13 32.30
C PRO A 799 8.83 -19.56 31.47
N HIS A 800 8.79 -19.33 30.16
CA HIS A 800 9.80 -19.78 29.20
C HIS A 800 10.61 -18.61 28.60
N PHE A 801 9.98 -17.47 28.42
CA PHE A 801 10.54 -16.25 27.83
C PHE A 801 10.03 -15.04 28.61
N PRO A 802 10.91 -14.16 29.12
CA PRO A 802 10.46 -12.96 29.80
C PRO A 802 9.61 -12.07 28.89
N VAL A 803 8.47 -11.60 29.36
CA VAL A 803 7.74 -10.50 28.74
C VAL A 803 8.44 -9.22 29.10
N LEU A 804 8.86 -8.43 28.09
CA LEU A 804 9.76 -7.30 28.31
C LEU A 804 9.06 -6.10 28.93
N TYR A 805 7.85 -5.80 28.45
CA TYR A 805 7.05 -4.66 28.91
C TYR A 805 5.66 -5.09 29.29
N THR A 806 5.17 -4.60 30.40
CA THR A 806 3.80 -4.78 30.90
C THR A 806 3.31 -3.50 31.55
N GLY A 807 2.04 -3.20 31.42
CA GLY A 807 1.36 -2.17 32.17
C GLY A 807 0.87 -2.64 33.56
N PRO A 808 -0.07 -1.91 34.16
CA PRO A 808 -0.66 -2.26 35.45
C PRO A 808 -1.18 -3.70 35.50
N GLY A 809 -0.97 -4.38 36.62
CA GLY A 809 -1.36 -5.78 36.78
C GLY A 809 -0.60 -6.80 35.94
N ASN A 810 0.55 -6.43 35.39
CA ASN A 810 1.32 -7.22 34.43
C ASN A 810 0.53 -7.58 33.16
N LEU A 811 -0.30 -6.66 32.68
CA LEU A 811 -1.11 -6.81 31.49
C LEU A 811 -0.46 -6.11 30.29
N VAL A 812 -0.77 -6.59 29.11
CA VAL A 812 -0.40 -5.98 27.83
C VAL A 812 -1.64 -5.49 27.08
N ALA A 813 -1.46 -4.70 26.03
CA ALA A 813 -2.55 -4.28 25.15
C ALA A 813 -2.93 -5.42 24.18
N HIS A 814 -2.92 -5.18 22.88
CA HIS A 814 -3.27 -6.19 21.85
C HIS A 814 -2.05 -6.98 21.33
N GLU A 815 -0.86 -6.68 21.81
CA GLU A 815 0.41 -7.33 21.43
C GLU A 815 1.34 -7.41 22.64
N CYS A 816 2.32 -8.32 22.60
CA CYS A 816 3.31 -8.46 23.65
C CYS A 816 4.72 -8.60 23.06
N ILE A 817 5.73 -8.19 23.83
CA ILE A 817 7.14 -8.31 23.46
C ILE A 817 7.82 -9.31 24.38
N ILE A 818 8.41 -10.36 23.82
CA ILE A 818 9.24 -11.31 24.56
C ILE A 818 10.73 -11.00 24.37
N ASP A 819 11.48 -11.05 25.47
CA ASP A 819 12.91 -10.73 25.49
C ASP A 819 13.77 -11.99 25.30
N LEU A 820 14.46 -12.08 24.18
CA LEU A 820 15.36 -13.19 23.85
C LEU A 820 16.84 -12.89 24.13
N ARG A 821 17.17 -11.66 24.50
CA ARG A 821 18.55 -11.22 24.71
C ARG A 821 19.30 -12.03 25.77
N PRO A 822 18.72 -12.38 26.95
CA PRO A 822 19.39 -13.23 27.93
C PRO A 822 19.72 -14.61 27.38
N LEU A 823 18.80 -15.22 26.64
CA LEU A 823 18.99 -16.53 26.01
C LEU A 823 20.07 -16.46 24.93
N SER A 824 19.98 -15.50 24.02
CA SER A 824 20.98 -15.29 22.96
C SER A 824 22.39 -15.12 23.52
N LYS A 825 22.52 -14.35 24.60
CA LYS A 825 23.82 -14.12 25.26
C LYS A 825 24.40 -15.39 25.90
N SER A 826 23.56 -16.23 26.49
CA SER A 826 23.98 -17.43 27.20
C SER A 826 24.22 -18.65 26.30
N THR A 827 23.49 -18.74 25.18
CA THR A 827 23.48 -19.94 24.33
C THR A 827 24.09 -19.75 22.95
N GLY A 828 24.19 -18.50 22.49
CA GLY A 828 24.59 -18.16 21.11
C GLY A 828 23.46 -18.30 20.07
N VAL A 829 22.27 -18.76 20.47
CA VAL A 829 21.09 -18.84 19.57
C VAL A 829 20.51 -17.45 19.36
N SER A 830 20.45 -17.00 18.14
CA SER A 830 19.96 -15.66 17.78
C SER A 830 18.44 -15.60 17.67
N VAL A 831 17.87 -14.41 17.70
CA VAL A 831 16.44 -14.17 17.41
C VAL A 831 16.08 -14.64 15.99
N ASP A 832 16.99 -14.48 15.04
CA ASP A 832 16.81 -14.96 13.66
C ASP A 832 16.73 -16.49 13.58
N ASP A 833 17.54 -17.22 14.37
CA ASP A 833 17.48 -18.69 14.44
C ASP A 833 16.10 -19.16 14.94
N ILE A 834 15.55 -18.50 15.96
CA ILE A 834 14.22 -18.79 16.50
C ILE A 834 13.13 -18.51 15.45
N ALA A 835 13.23 -17.37 14.78
CA ALA A 835 12.29 -17.01 13.73
C ALA A 835 12.31 -17.98 12.54
N LYS A 836 13.51 -18.39 12.10
CA LYS A 836 13.65 -19.41 11.04
C LYS A 836 13.13 -20.78 11.49
N ARG A 837 13.35 -21.13 12.77
CA ARG A 837 12.87 -22.38 13.32
C ARG A 837 11.34 -22.46 13.38
N LEU A 838 10.64 -21.35 13.65
CA LEU A 838 9.19 -21.28 13.60
C LEU A 838 8.63 -21.68 12.22
N ILE A 839 9.36 -21.43 11.14
CA ILE A 839 8.97 -21.88 9.79
C ILE A 839 8.87 -23.40 9.72
N ASP A 840 9.79 -24.13 10.37
CA ASP A 840 9.74 -25.61 10.44
C ASP A 840 8.53 -26.11 11.24
N TYR A 841 8.04 -25.31 12.21
CA TYR A 841 6.80 -25.55 12.94
C TYR A 841 5.55 -25.14 12.17
N GLY A 842 5.70 -24.57 10.95
CA GLY A 842 4.60 -24.13 10.10
C GLY A 842 4.03 -22.78 10.51
N PHE A 843 4.87 -21.83 10.96
CA PHE A 843 4.47 -20.47 11.28
C PHE A 843 5.27 -19.43 10.50
N HIS A 844 4.61 -18.34 10.15
CA HIS A 844 5.29 -17.09 9.92
C HIS A 844 5.76 -16.54 11.27
N ALA A 845 7.05 -16.17 11.39
CA ALA A 845 7.54 -15.65 12.66
C ALA A 845 6.95 -14.28 13.00
N PRO A 846 6.85 -13.95 14.31
CA PRO A 846 6.52 -12.58 14.76
C PRO A 846 7.54 -11.54 14.29
N THR A 847 7.22 -10.26 14.48
CA THR A 847 8.13 -9.15 14.18
C THR A 847 9.40 -9.23 15.02
N MET A 848 10.55 -9.26 14.35
CA MET A 848 11.86 -9.40 15.00
C MET A 848 12.49 -8.03 15.27
N SER A 849 13.13 -7.91 16.44
CA SER A 849 14.02 -6.79 16.79
C SER A 849 13.40 -5.41 16.61
N PHE A 850 12.11 -5.29 16.87
CA PHE A 850 11.38 -4.03 16.87
C PHE A 850 10.41 -3.98 18.08
N PRO A 851 10.29 -2.85 18.76
CA PRO A 851 11.14 -1.65 18.72
C PRO A 851 12.53 -1.87 19.37
N VAL A 852 12.71 -3.00 20.05
CA VAL A 852 13.94 -3.36 20.79
C VAL A 852 14.67 -4.48 20.07
N ALA A 853 15.95 -4.30 19.81
CA ALA A 853 16.79 -5.33 19.19
C ALA A 853 16.86 -6.60 20.06
N GLY A 854 16.77 -7.77 19.43
CA GLY A 854 16.86 -9.06 20.12
C GLY A 854 15.56 -9.51 20.78
N THR A 855 14.43 -8.99 20.37
CA THR A 855 13.09 -9.35 20.87
C THR A 855 12.20 -9.90 19.74
N LEU A 856 11.07 -10.51 20.12
CA LEU A 856 9.95 -10.80 19.23
C LEU A 856 8.71 -10.08 19.72
N MET A 857 8.01 -9.40 18.81
CA MET A 857 6.73 -8.76 19.07
C MET A 857 5.60 -9.57 18.45
N ILE A 858 4.63 -9.96 19.27
CA ILE A 858 3.60 -10.94 18.95
C ILE A 858 2.23 -10.29 19.05
N GLU A 859 1.47 -10.29 17.96
CA GLU A 859 0.07 -9.87 17.89
C GLU A 859 -0.76 -10.99 17.28
N PRO A 860 -1.63 -11.70 18.07
CA PRO A 860 -2.42 -12.82 17.54
C PRO A 860 -3.63 -12.40 16.73
N THR A 861 -4.18 -11.25 16.93
CA THR A 861 -5.50 -10.75 16.49
C THR A 861 -6.69 -11.50 17.11
N GLU A 862 -7.89 -10.93 17.03
CA GLU A 862 -9.11 -11.57 17.51
C GLU A 862 -9.67 -12.64 16.57
N SER A 863 -9.21 -12.68 15.32
CA SER A 863 -9.72 -13.63 14.32
C SER A 863 -9.08 -15.01 14.40
N GLU A 864 -8.01 -15.18 15.18
CA GLU A 864 -7.35 -16.47 15.37
C GLU A 864 -8.03 -17.29 16.46
N ASP A 865 -8.26 -18.57 16.20
CA ASP A 865 -8.87 -19.46 17.18
C ASP A 865 -7.87 -19.94 18.26
N LEU A 866 -8.42 -20.42 19.38
CA LEU A 866 -7.59 -20.87 20.51
C LEU A 866 -6.68 -22.05 20.13
N THR A 867 -7.09 -22.92 19.21
CA THR A 867 -6.29 -24.08 18.78
C THR A 867 -5.02 -23.61 18.09
N GLU A 868 -5.12 -22.62 17.23
CA GLU A 868 -3.97 -22.06 16.53
C GLU A 868 -3.07 -21.24 17.45
N ILE A 869 -3.67 -20.47 18.37
CA ILE A 869 -2.93 -19.73 19.42
C ILE A 869 -2.16 -20.72 20.32
N ASP A 870 -2.79 -21.82 20.74
CA ASP A 870 -2.14 -22.86 21.54
C ASP A 870 -1.03 -23.54 20.74
N ARG A 871 -1.25 -23.87 19.47
CA ARG A 871 -0.23 -24.45 18.58
C ARG A 871 1.01 -23.54 18.48
N PHE A 872 0.80 -22.23 18.40
CA PHE A 872 1.89 -21.25 18.39
C PHE A 872 2.66 -21.23 19.72
N CYS A 873 1.95 -21.17 20.84
CA CYS A 873 2.57 -21.20 22.17
C CYS A 873 3.36 -22.49 22.38
N ASP A 874 2.81 -23.63 21.99
CA ASP A 874 3.46 -24.93 22.11
C ASP A 874 4.72 -25.04 21.24
N ALA A 875 4.68 -24.47 20.02
CA ALA A 875 5.86 -24.36 19.16
C ALA A 875 6.97 -23.53 19.81
N MET A 876 6.63 -22.36 20.39
CA MET A 876 7.59 -21.52 21.10
C MET A 876 8.18 -22.26 22.33
N ILE A 877 7.36 -22.97 23.10
CA ILE A 877 7.81 -23.75 24.26
C ILE A 877 8.73 -24.91 23.80
N ALA A 878 8.41 -25.58 22.71
CA ALA A 878 9.25 -26.61 22.12
C ALA A 878 10.60 -26.04 21.64
N ILE A 879 10.59 -24.89 20.98
CA ILE A 879 11.82 -24.17 20.60
C ILE A 879 12.67 -23.82 21.86
N ARG A 880 12.01 -23.44 22.96
CA ARG A 880 12.73 -23.22 24.23
C ARG A 880 13.46 -24.48 24.71
N ALA A 881 12.84 -25.62 24.58
CA ALA A 881 13.48 -26.92 24.92
C ALA A 881 14.63 -27.25 23.96
N GLU A 882 14.51 -26.93 22.66
CA GLU A 882 15.63 -27.07 21.71
C GLU A 882 16.81 -26.15 22.08
N ILE A 883 16.55 -24.93 22.52
CA ILE A 883 17.58 -24.00 23.00
C ILE A 883 18.33 -24.58 24.22
N GLU A 884 17.63 -25.28 25.11
CA GLU A 884 18.27 -25.95 26.26
C GLU A 884 19.23 -27.08 25.84
N LYS A 885 18.93 -27.80 24.75
CA LYS A 885 19.87 -28.81 24.20
C LYS A 885 21.15 -28.14 23.67
N VAL A 886 21.04 -26.94 23.08
CA VAL A 886 22.24 -26.15 22.71
C VAL A 886 23.00 -25.67 23.96
N ALA A 887 22.29 -25.16 24.96
CA ALA A 887 22.86 -24.65 26.19
C ALA A 887 23.60 -25.75 26.99
N SER A 888 23.07 -26.97 26.98
CA SER A 888 23.70 -28.12 27.65
C SER A 888 24.87 -28.73 26.88
N GLY A 889 25.05 -28.34 25.60
CA GLY A 889 26.06 -28.94 24.72
C GLY A 889 25.65 -30.26 24.09
N GLU A 890 24.39 -30.71 24.23
CA GLU A 890 23.82 -31.83 23.52
C GLU A 890 23.89 -31.61 22.01
N TRP A 891 23.58 -30.39 21.59
CA TRP A 891 23.74 -29.94 20.20
C TRP A 891 24.82 -28.84 20.12
N PRO A 892 25.75 -28.92 19.14
CA PRO A 892 26.73 -27.85 18.91
C PRO A 892 26.06 -26.50 18.55
N THR A 893 26.60 -25.40 19.01
CA THR A 893 26.05 -24.06 18.72
C THR A 893 25.94 -23.75 17.23
N GLY A 894 26.88 -24.18 16.39
CA GLY A 894 26.91 -23.92 14.95
C GLY A 894 26.23 -24.98 14.08
N ASP A 895 25.81 -26.14 14.65
CA ASP A 895 25.17 -27.23 13.90
C ASP A 895 24.05 -27.87 14.74
N ASN A 896 22.88 -27.28 14.64
CA ASN A 896 21.67 -27.68 15.34
C ASN A 896 20.43 -27.30 14.55
N PRO A 897 19.23 -27.80 14.88
CA PRO A 897 18.02 -27.48 14.12
C PRO A 897 17.68 -25.99 14.01
N LEU A 898 18.03 -25.17 15.00
CA LEU A 898 17.76 -23.73 14.96
C LEU A 898 18.71 -23.00 14.01
N ALA A 899 20.02 -23.28 14.11
CA ALA A 899 21.03 -22.65 13.24
C ALA A 899 20.86 -23.03 11.75
N ASN A 900 20.35 -24.26 11.48
CA ASN A 900 20.15 -24.78 10.13
C ASN A 900 18.75 -24.56 9.58
N ALA A 901 17.82 -24.05 10.36
CA ALA A 901 16.45 -23.76 9.92
C ALA A 901 16.41 -22.63 8.86
N PRO A 902 15.42 -22.64 7.96
CA PRO A 902 14.40 -23.67 7.80
C PRO A 902 14.89 -24.87 6.97
N HIS A 903 14.24 -26.03 7.15
CA HIS A 903 14.58 -27.27 6.47
C HIS A 903 13.62 -27.55 5.31
N THR A 904 14.14 -27.68 4.09
CA THR A 904 13.35 -28.00 2.89
C THR A 904 13.11 -29.50 2.75
N ALA A 905 12.14 -29.88 1.92
CA ALA A 905 11.91 -31.30 1.58
C ALA A 905 13.14 -31.94 0.89
N ALA A 906 13.91 -31.15 0.13
CA ALA A 906 15.13 -31.63 -0.53
C ALA A 906 16.20 -32.10 0.47
N ALA A 907 16.26 -31.52 1.68
CA ALA A 907 17.18 -31.90 2.72
C ALA A 907 16.99 -33.35 3.20
N LEU A 908 15.82 -33.98 2.98
CA LEU A 908 15.54 -35.36 3.34
C LEU A 908 16.21 -36.35 2.38
N GLY A 909 16.48 -35.96 1.14
CA GLY A 909 16.98 -36.86 0.09
C GLY A 909 18.50 -37.04 0.03
N GLY A 910 19.27 -36.20 0.72
CA GLY A 910 20.73 -36.19 0.69
C GLY A 910 21.41 -36.98 1.82
N GLU A 911 22.73 -36.92 1.90
CA GLU A 911 23.47 -37.31 3.08
C GLU A 911 23.10 -36.46 4.29
N TRP A 912 23.06 -37.07 5.48
CA TRP A 912 22.74 -36.40 6.73
C TRP A 912 23.89 -36.48 7.70
N ASN A 913 24.64 -35.43 7.82
CA ASN A 913 25.85 -35.36 8.62
C ASN A 913 25.70 -34.47 9.87
N HIS A 914 24.44 -34.16 10.24
CA HIS A 914 24.13 -33.34 11.40
C HIS A 914 24.03 -34.17 12.70
N PRO A 915 24.31 -33.59 13.89
CA PRO A 915 24.25 -34.28 15.17
C PRO A 915 22.82 -34.50 15.70
N TYR A 916 21.80 -34.11 14.92
CA TYR A 916 20.37 -34.33 15.19
C TYR A 916 19.72 -35.14 14.07
N THR A 917 18.58 -35.73 14.35
CA THR A 917 17.88 -36.58 13.38
C THR A 917 17.11 -35.76 12.33
N ARG A 918 16.78 -36.41 11.19
CA ARG A 918 15.89 -35.81 10.19
C ARG A 918 14.51 -35.45 10.76
N ASP A 919 13.98 -36.34 11.62
CA ASP A 919 12.69 -36.09 12.28
C ASP A 919 12.72 -34.83 13.18
N GLU A 920 13.78 -34.68 13.99
CA GLU A 920 13.98 -33.46 14.77
C GLU A 920 14.10 -32.20 13.88
N ALA A 921 14.69 -32.33 12.69
CA ALA A 921 14.80 -31.24 11.73
C ALA A 921 13.43 -30.81 11.18
N VAL A 922 12.68 -31.75 10.58
CA VAL A 922 11.54 -31.42 9.72
C VAL A 922 10.17 -31.62 10.36
N PHE A 923 10.08 -32.45 11.42
CA PHE A 923 8.84 -32.70 12.18
C PHE A 923 8.99 -32.32 13.66
N PRO A 924 9.49 -31.11 13.96
CA PRO A 924 9.76 -30.72 15.33
C PRO A 924 8.48 -30.69 16.17
N GLY A 925 8.60 -31.02 17.46
CA GLY A 925 7.50 -30.94 18.42
C GLY A 925 6.28 -31.80 18.08
N GLY A 926 6.42 -32.80 17.20
CA GLY A 926 5.31 -33.67 16.79
C GLY A 926 4.48 -33.09 15.63
N VAL A 927 5.02 -32.14 14.88
CA VAL A 927 4.37 -31.63 13.64
C VAL A 927 4.02 -32.80 12.73
N SER A 928 2.75 -32.93 12.37
CA SER A 928 2.25 -33.99 11.51
C SER A 928 2.79 -33.86 10.09
N ALA A 929 3.23 -34.96 9.50
CA ALA A 929 3.67 -35.00 8.10
C ALA A 929 2.56 -34.58 7.12
N ALA A 930 1.29 -34.80 7.50
CA ALA A 930 0.13 -34.41 6.70
C ALA A 930 -0.14 -32.90 6.70
N GLU A 931 0.28 -32.21 7.76
CA GLU A 931 0.05 -30.77 7.95
C GLU A 931 1.33 -29.96 7.77
N LYS A 932 2.44 -30.62 7.43
CA LYS A 932 3.75 -29.97 7.28
C LYS A 932 3.75 -28.95 6.16
N TYR A 933 4.05 -27.69 6.50
CA TYR A 933 4.46 -26.71 5.53
C TYR A 933 5.95 -26.91 5.17
N TRP A 934 6.23 -27.06 3.90
CA TRP A 934 7.58 -27.22 3.39
C TRP A 934 8.11 -25.89 2.84
N PRO A 935 9.10 -25.26 3.51
CA PRO A 935 9.71 -24.06 2.98
C PRO A 935 10.37 -24.35 1.62
N PRO A 936 10.19 -23.46 0.63
CA PRO A 936 10.73 -23.69 -0.72
C PRO A 936 12.25 -23.58 -0.81
N VAL A 937 12.88 -22.83 0.09
CA VAL A 937 14.33 -22.59 0.16
C VAL A 937 14.81 -22.66 1.61
N ARG A 938 16.11 -22.89 1.79
CA ARG A 938 16.78 -22.76 3.09
C ARG A 938 17.08 -21.31 3.42
N ARG A 939 17.79 -21.06 4.52
CA ARG A 939 18.23 -19.74 4.96
C ARG A 939 18.94 -18.99 3.82
N ILE A 940 18.50 -17.79 3.51
CA ILE A 940 19.00 -17.01 2.38
C ILE A 940 20.21 -16.16 2.78
N ASP A 941 21.27 -16.16 1.95
CA ASP A 941 22.43 -15.28 2.11
C ASP A 941 22.10 -13.87 1.58
N GLY A 942 21.62 -13.00 2.47
CA GLY A 942 21.33 -11.61 2.17
C GLY A 942 22.54 -10.80 1.74
N ALA A 943 23.71 -11.05 2.32
CA ALA A 943 24.92 -10.32 2.01
C ALA A 943 25.47 -10.65 0.62
N PHE A 944 25.34 -11.91 0.20
CA PHE A 944 25.67 -12.31 -1.18
C PHE A 944 24.80 -11.53 -2.19
N GLY A 945 23.47 -11.50 -2.00
CA GLY A 945 22.55 -10.82 -2.89
C GLY A 945 22.80 -9.32 -3.01
N ASP A 946 23.16 -8.62 -1.92
CA ASP A 946 23.47 -7.19 -1.94
C ASP A 946 24.82 -6.86 -2.60
N ARG A 947 25.78 -7.81 -2.58
CA ARG A 947 27.05 -7.68 -3.29
C ARG A 947 26.93 -7.99 -4.79
N ASN A 948 25.99 -8.87 -5.15
CA ASN A 948 25.74 -9.33 -6.51
C ASN A 948 24.32 -8.93 -6.93
N LEU A 949 24.04 -7.64 -6.97
CA LEU A 949 22.70 -7.10 -7.11
C LEU A 949 22.11 -7.39 -8.51
N VAL A 950 21.08 -8.25 -8.53
CA VAL A 950 20.25 -8.54 -9.72
C VAL A 950 18.79 -8.31 -9.33
N CYS A 951 18.12 -7.37 -9.99
CA CYS A 951 16.76 -6.92 -9.67
C CYS A 951 15.77 -7.10 -10.83
N SER A 952 16.10 -7.94 -11.78
CA SER A 952 15.26 -8.36 -12.90
C SER A 952 15.30 -9.88 -13.02
N CYS A 953 14.45 -10.46 -13.87
CA CYS A 953 14.54 -11.89 -14.18
C CYS A 953 15.95 -12.21 -14.68
N PRO A 954 16.60 -13.26 -14.12
CA PRO A 954 17.98 -13.57 -14.46
C PRO A 954 18.16 -13.88 -15.95
N PRO A 955 19.32 -13.58 -16.53
CA PRO A 955 19.63 -13.91 -17.92
C PRO A 955 19.44 -15.40 -18.25
N LEU A 956 19.16 -15.71 -19.52
CA LEU A 956 18.86 -17.09 -19.99
C LEU A 956 19.99 -18.07 -19.78
N ASP A 957 21.23 -17.63 -19.89
CA ASP A 957 22.44 -18.43 -19.68
C ASP A 957 22.61 -18.92 -18.23
N GLU A 958 21.94 -18.32 -17.26
CA GLU A 958 21.89 -18.82 -15.89
C GLU A 958 20.96 -20.03 -15.70
N TYR A 959 20.13 -20.36 -16.68
CA TYR A 959 19.24 -21.53 -16.68
C TYR A 959 19.85 -22.77 -17.33
N ASP A 960 21.01 -22.63 -17.97
CA ASP A 960 21.71 -23.72 -18.66
C ASP A 960 22.69 -24.51 -17.77
N ASN A 961 22.66 -24.29 -16.43
CA ASN A 961 23.48 -24.99 -15.44
C ASN A 961 22.69 -25.98 -14.61
#